data_ef7effc8f8181f061523aacfad10df01
#
_entry.id   ef7effc8f8181f061523aacfad10df01
#
_cell.length_a   1.000
_cell.length_b   1.000
_cell.length_c   1.000
_cell.angle_alpha   90.00
_cell.angle_beta   90.00
_cell.angle_gamma   90.00
#
_symmetry.space_group_name_H-M   'P 1'
#
loop_
_entity.id
_entity.type
_entity.pdbx_description
1 polymer ?
#
loop_
_entity_poly.entity_id
_entity_poly.type
_entity_poly.pdbx_seq_one_letter_code
_entity_poly.pdbx_strand_id
1 'polypeptide(L)'
;MLATSPDVPPSLVDPRAVYEPKYDGIRAIVLVEPGPPPLVRLWSRNGNEKSAQFPEIVRALTAWAAALDAPVVLDGEIVALDADGRPAGFQRLQGRINVSVPGYRSSAPAQSPDEQPAAFVAFDLLRDGDRDLRTRPLHERRVALEARAGTMASPLLRLSEQAVGDGRDLYARADAQGWEGLVVKRQASPYRAGRRTPDWQKLKIQLQDEFVVGGWTEPRGTRRHFGALVLGVPQSDGRLRYVGDVGTGFTEAELERLARLLAALATPACPFEAPPKTLATAHWVTPRLVAQVRYTEMTDEGRLRHPAYLGLRDDKPARGVTAPKGRRTVHPLRSAPAPRPSAPPAPRDAAGPPPRRARGGRAADPLADWRPAADLIVQQLDDLQARRKSGRLVLPGDETLEVTNLDKVFWPAGRRTKGDLLRYYTRIAPLLLPVLADRPLVMKRLPDGVDGPSFYQHRAPDPVPAGVRIETLPDDDVPARLIGGGLKTLLYMAQLASISMDPFFSTVDALHTPDQVAIDLDPQPGASFDHVLDVARWVHEILERVGVHAFPKTSGSEGLHIFVPLQPGTPYQAGMLFCQIVATMVATAHPKVATVERAVGKRKPGTIYVDYLQNIEGKTLACAYSARGSAFAGVSTPLTWDEVHGHVRPEMFTIDTVLPRVAEVGDLWAPTRGHDGADLLGALERLGTSRG
;
A
#
# COMPACT_ATOMS: atom_id res chain seq x y z
N MET A 1 6.33 30.68 9.36
CA MET A 1 6.76 30.53 7.93
C MET A 1 6.16 29.27 7.37
N LEU A 2 5.85 29.19 6.07
CA LEU A 2 5.18 28.03 5.45
C LEU A 2 6.09 27.41 4.38
N ALA A 3 6.20 26.08 4.38
CA ALA A 3 6.96 25.38 3.37
C ALA A 3 6.21 25.33 2.01
N THR A 4 6.97 25.45 0.92
CA THR A 4 6.48 25.26 -0.46
C THR A 4 6.55 23.79 -0.87
N SER A 5 5.77 23.41 -1.87
CA SER A 5 5.95 22.14 -2.59
C SER A 5 6.52 22.50 -3.96
N PRO A 6 7.84 22.39 -4.15
CA PRO A 6 8.48 22.76 -5.41
C PRO A 6 8.13 21.78 -6.51
N ASP A 7 8.22 22.24 -7.74
CA ASP A 7 7.95 21.43 -8.93
C ASP A 7 9.01 20.35 -9.16
N VAL A 8 10.25 20.62 -8.79
CA VAL A 8 11.35 19.66 -8.77
C VAL A 8 11.68 19.38 -7.31
N PRO A 9 11.74 18.11 -6.87
CA PRO A 9 12.12 17.80 -5.51
C PRO A 9 13.49 18.43 -5.18
N PRO A 10 13.66 18.98 -3.96
CA PRO A 10 14.96 19.49 -3.53
C PRO A 10 15.98 18.35 -3.48
N SER A 11 17.24 18.70 -3.78
CA SER A 11 18.37 17.76 -3.64
C SER A 11 18.48 17.28 -2.20
N LEU A 12 18.84 16.01 -2.00
CA LEU A 12 19.20 15.46 -0.70
C LEU A 12 20.62 15.81 -0.25
N VAL A 13 21.42 16.41 -1.15
CA VAL A 13 22.78 16.87 -0.84
C VAL A 13 22.89 18.32 -1.27
N ASP A 14 22.81 19.24 -0.32
CA ASP A 14 23.10 20.68 -0.49
C ASP A 14 23.76 21.20 0.81
N PRO A 15 25.04 21.59 0.79
CA PRO A 15 25.74 22.07 1.99
C PRO A 15 25.05 23.27 2.67
N ARG A 16 24.16 23.97 1.97
CA ARG A 16 23.42 25.13 2.49
C ARG A 16 22.07 24.77 3.07
N ALA A 17 21.67 23.50 3.00
CA ALA A 17 20.38 23.01 3.44
C ALA A 17 20.47 22.28 4.77
N VAL A 18 19.33 22.26 5.47
CA VAL A 18 19.04 21.45 6.64
C VAL A 18 17.82 20.61 6.32
N TYR A 19 17.85 19.35 6.66
CA TYR A 19 16.78 18.38 6.46
C TYR A 19 16.20 18.01 7.81
N GLU A 20 14.88 18.09 7.96
CA GLU A 20 14.16 17.73 9.18
C GLU A 20 13.01 16.78 8.83
N PRO A 21 12.59 15.88 9.75
CA PRO A 21 11.37 15.10 9.56
C PRO A 21 10.17 16.01 9.31
N LYS A 22 9.35 15.66 8.34
CA LYS A 22 8.04 16.27 8.17
C LYS A 22 7.07 15.55 9.09
N TYR A 23 6.93 16.07 10.29
CA TYR A 23 5.99 15.52 11.27
C TYR A 23 4.54 15.62 10.76
N ASP A 24 3.77 14.58 10.99
CA ASP A 24 2.34 14.49 10.67
C ASP A 24 1.51 14.76 11.94
N GLY A 25 1.29 16.02 12.22
CA GLY A 25 0.66 16.48 13.45
C GLY A 25 -0.11 17.80 13.30
N ILE A 26 -0.18 18.55 14.38
CA ILE A 26 -0.78 19.89 14.45
C ILE A 26 0.33 20.91 14.73
N ARG A 27 0.62 21.76 13.75
CA ARG A 27 1.58 22.83 13.99
C ARG A 27 1.10 23.79 15.04
N ALA A 28 1.98 24.09 16.00
CA ALA A 28 1.68 25.01 17.10
C ALA A 28 2.78 26.05 17.29
N ILE A 29 2.33 27.30 17.51
CA ILE A 29 3.16 28.35 18.10
C ILE A 29 2.92 28.32 19.61
N VAL A 30 3.99 28.24 20.36
CA VAL A 30 3.97 28.09 21.80
C VAL A 30 4.64 29.29 22.47
N LEU A 31 3.91 29.96 23.35
CA LEU A 31 4.44 30.98 24.27
C LEU A 31 4.66 30.35 25.61
N VAL A 32 5.82 30.55 26.22
CA VAL A 32 6.13 30.23 27.62
C VAL A 32 6.71 31.47 28.27
N GLU A 33 6.01 31.99 29.26
CA GLU A 33 6.47 33.13 30.08
C GLU A 33 6.72 32.63 31.52
N PRO A 34 7.97 32.72 32.01
CA PRO A 34 8.26 32.41 33.39
C PRO A 34 7.57 33.44 34.33
N GLY A 35 7.17 32.99 35.51
CA GLY A 35 6.54 33.84 36.50
C GLY A 35 5.69 33.05 37.50
N PRO A 36 5.26 33.66 38.62
CA PRO A 36 4.33 33.08 39.59
C PRO A 36 2.87 33.58 39.35
N PRO A 37 1.97 32.85 38.70
CA PRO A 37 2.16 31.58 37.98
C PRO A 37 2.74 31.78 36.56
N PRO A 38 3.44 30.79 35.98
CA PRO A 38 3.92 30.89 34.62
C PRO A 38 2.74 30.88 33.65
N LEU A 39 2.89 31.58 32.49
CA LEU A 39 1.90 31.59 31.43
C LEU A 39 2.38 30.70 30.28
N VAL A 40 1.53 29.74 29.90
CA VAL A 40 1.75 28.85 28.75
C VAL A 40 0.54 28.88 27.85
N ARG A 41 0.77 29.17 26.55
CA ARG A 41 -0.29 29.14 25.53
C ARG A 41 0.20 28.48 24.27
N LEU A 42 -0.70 27.69 23.65
CA LEU A 42 -0.49 26.99 22.38
C LEU A 42 -1.52 27.49 21.38
N TRP A 43 -1.07 27.92 20.20
CA TRP A 43 -1.96 28.29 19.10
C TRP A 43 -1.65 27.48 17.87
N SER A 44 -2.70 26.94 17.23
CA SER A 44 -2.57 26.33 15.91
C SER A 44 -2.23 27.39 14.84
N ARG A 45 -1.90 26.92 13.65
CA ARG A 45 -1.57 27.76 12.49
C ARG A 45 -2.61 28.85 12.18
N ASN A 46 -3.88 28.63 12.50
CA ASN A 46 -4.97 29.57 12.26
C ASN A 46 -5.28 30.48 13.46
N GLY A 47 -4.44 30.46 14.48
CA GLY A 47 -4.64 31.24 15.69
C GLY A 47 -5.66 30.63 16.68
N ASN A 48 -6.15 29.43 16.43
CA ASN A 48 -7.03 28.74 17.39
C ASN A 48 -6.21 28.26 18.59
N GLU A 49 -6.61 28.64 19.78
CA GLU A 49 -5.97 28.19 21.02
C GLU A 49 -6.17 26.68 21.21
N LYS A 50 -5.10 25.97 21.55
CA LYS A 50 -5.03 24.51 21.69
C LYS A 50 -4.65 24.06 23.12
N SER A 51 -4.40 24.98 24.04
CA SER A 51 -3.91 24.67 25.38
C SER A 51 -4.82 23.71 26.15
N ALA A 52 -6.14 23.88 26.04
CA ALA A 52 -7.12 23.00 26.69
C ALA A 52 -7.18 21.59 26.07
N GLN A 53 -6.79 21.43 24.82
CA GLN A 53 -6.81 20.14 24.12
C GLN A 53 -5.56 19.28 24.42
N PHE A 54 -4.46 19.90 24.89
CA PHE A 54 -3.18 19.25 25.17
C PHE A 54 -2.66 19.61 26.57
N PRO A 55 -3.41 19.31 27.65
CA PRO A 55 -3.05 19.72 28.99
C PRO A 55 -1.76 19.09 29.51
N GLU A 56 -1.36 17.90 29.02
CA GLU A 56 -0.09 17.25 29.34
C GLU A 56 1.11 18.04 28.79
N ILE A 57 0.99 18.57 27.57
CA ILE A 57 2.03 19.43 26.97
C ILE A 57 2.09 20.76 27.76
N VAL A 58 0.95 21.34 28.08
CA VAL A 58 0.89 22.57 28.91
C VAL A 58 1.55 22.35 30.26
N ARG A 59 1.26 21.24 30.96
CA ARG A 59 1.93 20.90 32.23
C ARG A 59 3.44 20.76 32.07
N ALA A 60 3.89 20.07 31.03
CA ALA A 60 5.32 19.90 30.73
C ALA A 60 6.01 21.26 30.49
N LEU A 61 5.38 22.14 29.71
CA LEU A 61 5.88 23.47 29.40
C LEU A 61 5.84 24.39 30.64
N THR A 62 4.81 24.27 31.50
CA THR A 62 4.71 24.99 32.79
C THR A 62 5.83 24.58 33.73
N ALA A 63 6.15 23.28 33.80
CA ALA A 63 7.29 22.80 34.58
C ALA A 63 8.63 23.31 34.01
N TRP A 64 8.76 23.35 32.69
CA TRP A 64 9.95 23.87 32.03
C TRP A 64 10.12 25.39 32.23
N ALA A 65 9.02 26.15 32.33
CA ALA A 65 9.05 27.59 32.58
C ALA A 65 9.88 27.98 33.83
N ALA A 66 9.95 27.08 34.82
CA ALA A 66 10.76 27.30 36.03
C ALA A 66 12.30 27.33 35.74
N ALA A 67 12.73 26.76 34.64
CA ALA A 67 14.13 26.76 34.19
C ALA A 67 14.45 27.92 33.23
N LEU A 68 13.46 28.73 32.87
CA LEU A 68 13.61 29.88 32.00
C LEU A 68 13.85 31.15 32.77
N ASP A 69 14.77 31.97 32.28
CA ASP A 69 15.09 33.30 32.79
C ASP A 69 14.31 34.41 32.06
N ALA A 70 13.69 34.09 30.92
CA ALA A 70 12.97 35.04 30.08
C ALA A 70 11.88 34.34 29.23
N PRO A 71 10.88 35.09 28.73
CA PRO A 71 9.85 34.53 27.85
C PRO A 71 10.44 33.95 26.53
N VAL A 72 9.86 32.83 26.07
CA VAL A 72 10.25 32.23 24.76
C VAL A 72 9.02 32.00 23.88
N VAL A 73 9.20 32.13 22.57
CA VAL A 73 8.20 31.76 21.57
C VAL A 73 8.79 30.68 20.65
N LEU A 74 8.20 29.51 20.67
CA LEU A 74 8.61 28.35 19.88
C LEU A 74 7.67 28.13 18.70
N ASP A 75 8.19 27.57 17.61
CA ASP A 75 7.41 26.97 16.52
C ASP A 75 7.71 25.48 16.47
N GLY A 76 6.68 24.65 16.45
CA GLY A 76 6.83 23.20 16.51
C GLY A 76 5.59 22.47 15.99
N GLU A 77 5.60 21.16 16.17
CA GLU A 77 4.50 20.28 15.81
C GLU A 77 4.05 19.50 17.05
N ILE A 78 2.73 19.46 17.31
CA ILE A 78 2.13 18.54 18.26
C ILE A 78 1.89 17.23 17.55
N VAL A 79 2.50 16.15 18.03
CA VAL A 79 2.42 14.81 17.44
C VAL A 79 1.80 13.83 18.43
N ALA A 80 1.01 12.86 17.93
CA ALA A 80 0.62 11.70 18.73
C ALA A 80 1.86 10.85 19.03
N LEU A 81 1.83 10.11 20.11
CA LEU A 81 2.85 9.10 20.41
C LEU A 81 2.26 7.69 20.29
N ASP A 82 3.06 6.76 19.77
CA ASP A 82 2.75 5.33 19.81
C ASP A 82 3.10 4.72 21.18
N ALA A 83 2.92 3.40 21.31
CA ALA A 83 3.23 2.67 22.54
C ALA A 83 4.72 2.71 22.93
N ASP A 84 5.62 2.89 21.95
CA ASP A 84 7.05 3.03 22.16
C ASP A 84 7.45 4.50 22.43
N GLY A 85 6.49 5.40 22.47
CA GLY A 85 6.71 6.83 22.65
C GLY A 85 7.29 7.52 21.41
N ARG A 86 7.18 6.95 20.21
CA ARG A 86 7.62 7.56 18.94
C ARG A 86 6.53 8.43 18.35
N PRO A 87 6.88 9.46 17.54
CA PRO A 87 5.89 10.22 16.79
C PRO A 87 5.07 9.29 15.85
N ALA A 88 3.74 9.38 15.98
CA ALA A 88 2.78 8.63 15.18
C ALA A 88 1.96 9.58 14.30
N GLY A 89 1.24 9.04 13.30
CA GLY A 89 0.48 9.84 12.34
C GLY A 89 -0.68 10.63 12.96
N PHE A 90 -1.04 11.71 12.28
CA PHE A 90 -2.11 12.64 12.67
C PHE A 90 -3.46 11.97 12.96
N GLN A 91 -3.74 10.84 12.33
CA GLN A 91 -4.98 10.08 12.54
C GLN A 91 -5.22 9.75 14.02
N ARG A 92 -4.17 9.52 14.81
CA ARG A 92 -4.28 9.24 16.25
C ARG A 92 -4.70 10.45 17.08
N LEU A 93 -4.54 11.68 16.56
CA LEU A 93 -5.01 12.89 17.22
C LEU A 93 -6.50 13.19 16.99
N GLN A 94 -7.20 12.43 16.13
CA GLN A 94 -8.58 12.72 15.74
C GLN A 94 -9.56 12.80 16.93
N GLY A 95 -9.42 11.91 17.89
CA GLY A 95 -10.25 11.92 19.11
C GLY A 95 -10.05 13.16 20.01
N ARG A 96 -9.00 13.94 19.76
CA ARG A 96 -8.66 15.17 20.51
C ARG A 96 -8.98 16.45 19.72
N ILE A 97 -9.43 16.32 18.46
CA ILE A 97 -9.73 17.45 17.60
C ILE A 97 -11.21 17.81 17.69
N ASN A 98 -11.49 19.05 18.14
CA ASN A 98 -12.85 19.58 18.22
C ASN A 98 -13.21 20.31 16.93
N VAL A 99 -13.99 19.67 16.07
CA VAL A 99 -14.59 20.32 14.91
C VAL A 99 -15.88 21.00 15.34
N SER A 100 -15.92 22.34 15.31
CA SER A 100 -17.12 23.12 15.61
C SER A 100 -17.97 23.28 14.37
N VAL A 101 -19.19 22.73 14.40
CA VAL A 101 -20.22 22.88 13.35
C VAL A 101 -21.47 23.48 14.00
N PRO A 102 -22.12 24.50 13.42
CA PRO A 102 -23.38 25.02 13.92
C PRO A 102 -24.43 23.91 14.06
N GLY A 103 -25.07 23.82 15.23
CA GLY A 103 -26.08 22.79 15.52
C GLY A 103 -25.51 21.45 15.98
N TYR A 104 -24.19 21.26 15.99
CA TYR A 104 -23.55 20.05 16.53
C TYR A 104 -22.72 20.35 17.78
N ARG A 105 -23.11 19.77 18.91
CA ARG A 105 -22.25 19.69 20.12
C ARG A 105 -21.72 18.26 20.22
N SER A 106 -20.41 18.08 20.21
CA SER A 106 -19.82 16.78 20.46
C SER A 106 -20.23 16.29 21.85
N SER A 107 -20.96 15.18 21.92
CA SER A 107 -21.31 14.52 23.18
C SER A 107 -20.28 13.46 23.57
N ALA A 108 -19.30 13.16 22.73
CA ALA A 108 -18.22 12.25 23.06
C ALA A 108 -17.18 13.02 23.91
N PRO A 109 -16.74 12.49 25.06
CA PRO A 109 -15.60 13.03 25.76
C PRO A 109 -14.38 13.02 24.80
N ALA A 110 -13.62 14.14 24.79
CA ALA A 110 -12.33 14.12 24.11
C ALA A 110 -11.49 12.99 24.72
N GLN A 111 -10.79 12.23 23.86
CA GLN A 111 -9.85 11.22 24.36
C GLN A 111 -8.92 11.83 25.41
N SER A 112 -8.70 11.12 26.51
CA SER A 112 -7.84 11.60 27.58
C SER A 112 -6.36 11.55 27.13
N PRO A 113 -5.49 12.36 27.74
CA PRO A 113 -4.04 12.24 27.55
C PRO A 113 -3.49 10.83 27.80
N ASP A 114 -4.13 10.07 28.68
CA ASP A 114 -3.73 8.70 29.04
C ASP A 114 -4.11 7.69 27.96
N GLU A 115 -5.21 7.94 27.22
CA GLU A 115 -5.64 7.09 26.10
C GLU A 115 -4.84 7.35 24.83
N GLN A 116 -4.46 8.59 24.58
CA GLN A 116 -3.66 8.99 23.42
C GLN A 116 -2.67 10.08 23.80
N PRO A 117 -1.45 9.73 24.23
CA PRO A 117 -0.43 10.70 24.60
C PRO A 117 0.06 11.50 23.40
N ALA A 118 0.39 12.78 23.65
CA ALA A 118 0.95 13.67 22.62
C ALA A 118 2.21 14.36 23.15
N ALA A 119 3.12 14.71 22.21
CA ALA A 119 4.33 15.47 22.49
C ALA A 119 4.41 16.72 21.60
N PHE A 120 5.12 17.72 22.07
CA PHE A 120 5.48 18.90 21.29
C PHE A 120 6.92 18.78 20.81
N VAL A 121 7.12 18.85 19.49
CA VAL A 121 8.43 18.78 18.83
C VAL A 121 8.78 20.16 18.31
N ALA A 122 9.68 20.87 18.99
CA ALA A 122 10.14 22.20 18.61
C ALA A 122 11.14 22.12 17.44
N PHE A 123 10.97 22.95 16.43
CA PHE A 123 11.90 23.03 15.29
C PHE A 123 12.39 24.46 14.98
N ASP A 124 11.86 25.49 15.67
CA ASP A 124 12.33 26.86 15.54
C ASP A 124 12.09 27.67 16.83
N LEU A 125 12.94 28.64 17.09
CA LEU A 125 12.80 29.61 18.17
C LEU A 125 12.64 31.01 17.58
N LEU A 126 11.51 31.65 17.84
CA LEU A 126 11.13 32.91 17.21
C LEU A 126 11.45 34.12 18.09
N ARG A 127 11.39 33.94 19.40
CA ARG A 127 11.70 34.98 20.40
C ARG A 127 12.41 34.35 21.60
N ASP A 128 13.40 35.01 22.12
CA ASP A 128 14.15 34.66 23.31
C ASP A 128 14.36 35.92 24.18
N GLY A 129 13.57 36.03 25.23
CA GLY A 129 13.46 37.26 26.05
C GLY A 129 12.94 38.42 25.19
N ASP A 130 13.69 39.53 25.20
CA ASP A 130 13.39 40.71 24.39
C ASP A 130 13.89 40.60 22.95
N ARG A 131 14.66 39.56 22.62
CA ARG A 131 15.24 39.39 21.29
C ARG A 131 14.24 38.74 20.35
N ASP A 132 13.86 39.46 19.29
CA ASP A 132 13.15 38.88 18.14
C ASP A 132 14.16 38.19 17.23
N LEU A 133 14.10 36.87 17.13
CA LEU A 133 15.03 36.06 16.34
C LEU A 133 14.56 35.86 14.91
N ARG A 134 13.35 36.28 14.51
CA ARG A 134 12.78 36.01 13.19
C ARG A 134 13.60 36.57 12.03
N THR A 135 14.33 37.64 12.25
CA THR A 135 15.24 38.26 11.24
C THR A 135 16.58 37.54 11.14
N ARG A 136 16.94 36.72 12.12
CA ARG A 136 18.20 35.98 12.17
C ARG A 136 18.16 34.75 11.24
N PRO A 137 19.33 34.31 10.71
CA PRO A 137 19.43 33.05 9.97
C PRO A 137 18.94 31.83 10.77
N LEU A 138 18.41 30.79 10.06
CA LEU A 138 17.90 29.57 10.71
C LEU A 138 18.96 28.90 11.61
N HIS A 139 20.23 28.84 11.17
CA HIS A 139 21.28 28.19 11.96
C HIS A 139 21.54 28.90 13.29
N GLU A 140 21.41 30.23 13.38
CA GLU A 140 21.55 30.98 14.62
C GLU A 140 20.33 30.73 15.54
N ARG A 141 19.13 30.73 14.96
CA ARG A 141 17.90 30.38 15.72
C ARG A 141 17.93 28.96 16.26
N ARG A 142 18.54 28.04 15.47
CA ARG A 142 18.70 26.64 15.90
C ARG A 142 19.66 26.53 17.09
N VAL A 143 20.78 27.17 17.07
CA VAL A 143 21.73 27.21 18.20
C VAL A 143 21.03 27.72 19.46
N ALA A 144 20.26 28.82 19.34
CA ALA A 144 19.50 29.35 20.46
C ALA A 144 18.41 28.37 20.96
N LEU A 145 17.72 27.68 20.03
CA LEU A 145 16.73 26.65 20.36
C LEU A 145 17.37 25.47 21.11
N GLU A 146 18.52 24.98 20.67
CA GLU A 146 19.27 23.89 21.28
C GLU A 146 19.72 24.24 22.71
N ALA A 147 20.19 25.47 22.92
CA ALA A 147 20.55 25.96 24.25
C ALA A 147 19.33 25.94 25.21
N ARG A 148 18.16 26.37 24.74
CA ARG A 148 16.92 26.32 25.53
C ARG A 148 16.39 24.91 25.72
N ALA A 149 16.47 24.06 24.66
CA ALA A 149 16.03 22.68 24.71
C ALA A 149 16.85 21.80 25.68
N GLY A 150 18.12 22.13 25.91
CA GLY A 150 18.97 21.46 26.89
C GLY A 150 18.43 21.50 28.34
N THR A 151 17.50 22.38 28.61
CA THR A 151 16.80 22.48 29.93
C THR A 151 15.42 21.79 29.96
N MET A 152 14.96 21.22 28.81
CA MET A 152 13.67 20.50 28.73
C MET A 152 13.83 19.09 29.31
N ALA A 153 13.30 18.88 30.52
CA ALA A 153 13.42 17.58 31.21
C ALA A 153 12.29 16.58 30.87
N SER A 154 11.23 17.02 30.18
CA SER A 154 10.08 16.18 29.90
C SER A 154 10.24 15.43 28.56
N PRO A 155 9.93 14.11 28.49
CA PRO A 155 9.92 13.37 27.21
C PRO A 155 8.82 13.84 26.24
N LEU A 156 7.85 14.64 26.73
CA LEU A 156 6.80 15.26 25.92
C LEU A 156 7.26 16.56 25.24
N LEU A 157 8.43 17.10 25.59
CA LEU A 157 9.05 18.27 24.96
C LEU A 157 10.30 17.81 24.22
N ARG A 158 10.28 17.90 22.92
CA ARG A 158 11.33 17.35 22.05
C ARG A 158 11.88 18.41 21.11
N LEU A 159 13.13 18.22 20.74
CA LEU A 159 13.76 18.97 19.66
C LEU A 159 13.65 18.18 18.36
N SER A 160 13.30 18.84 17.26
CA SER A 160 13.30 18.22 15.93
C SER A 160 14.70 17.75 15.56
N GLU A 161 14.81 16.54 15.06
CA GLU A 161 16.04 16.01 14.50
C GLU A 161 16.44 16.80 13.25
N GLN A 162 17.75 16.97 13.01
CA GLN A 162 18.28 17.66 11.84
C GLN A 162 19.44 16.86 11.21
N ALA A 163 19.47 16.84 9.86
CA ALA A 163 20.65 16.48 9.08
C ALA A 163 21.12 17.70 8.30
N VAL A 164 22.40 18.09 8.45
CA VAL A 164 22.96 19.31 7.83
C VAL A 164 23.76 18.91 6.60
N GLY A 165 23.47 19.50 5.46
CA GLY A 165 24.20 19.31 4.20
C GLY A 165 23.90 18.04 3.45
N ASP A 166 23.66 16.93 4.14
CA ASP A 166 23.33 15.63 3.57
C ASP A 166 22.12 14.99 4.29
N GLY A 167 21.00 14.90 3.58
CA GLY A 167 19.74 14.35 4.09
C GLY A 167 19.44 12.91 3.68
N ARG A 168 20.37 12.20 3.01
CA ARG A 168 20.12 10.87 2.44
C ARG A 168 19.76 9.83 3.50
N ASP A 169 20.48 9.80 4.61
CA ASP A 169 20.23 8.85 5.70
C ASP A 169 18.90 9.16 6.41
N LEU A 170 18.62 10.44 6.61
CA LEU A 170 17.34 10.87 7.20
C LEU A 170 16.18 10.54 6.26
N TYR A 171 16.36 10.70 4.94
CA TYR A 171 15.38 10.34 3.93
C TYR A 171 15.13 8.82 3.88
N ALA A 172 16.18 8.01 3.91
CA ALA A 172 16.07 6.56 3.93
C ALA A 172 15.33 6.05 5.17
N ARG A 173 15.61 6.65 6.35
CA ARG A 173 14.86 6.33 7.59
C ARG A 173 13.41 6.79 7.51
N ALA A 174 13.15 7.97 6.95
CA ALA A 174 11.80 8.49 6.78
C ALA A 174 10.96 7.58 5.85
N ASP A 175 11.57 7.08 4.78
CA ASP A 175 10.95 6.13 3.84
C ASP A 175 10.68 4.77 4.52
N ALA A 176 11.69 4.21 5.18
CA ALA A 176 11.58 2.93 5.89
C ALA A 176 10.55 2.94 7.04
N GLN A 177 10.36 4.08 7.70
CA GLN A 177 9.41 4.25 8.80
C GLN A 177 8.05 4.83 8.37
N GLY A 178 7.83 4.98 7.06
CA GLY A 178 6.56 5.46 6.52
C GLY A 178 6.20 6.90 6.90
N TRP A 179 7.20 7.77 7.14
CA TRP A 179 6.96 9.19 7.42
C TRP A 179 6.39 9.92 6.20
N GLU A 180 5.70 11.04 6.42
CA GLU A 180 5.15 11.85 5.33
C GLU A 180 6.25 12.38 4.37
N GLY A 181 7.47 12.57 4.90
CA GLY A 181 8.62 13.07 4.17
C GLY A 181 9.56 13.91 5.01
N LEU A 182 10.27 14.82 4.35
CA LEU A 182 11.17 15.78 4.98
C LEU A 182 10.76 17.22 4.68
N VAL A 183 11.22 18.15 5.53
CA VAL A 183 11.26 19.59 5.24
C VAL A 183 12.71 19.98 5.02
N VAL A 184 13.00 20.50 3.84
CA VAL A 184 14.33 21.03 3.47
C VAL A 184 14.32 22.52 3.70
N LYS A 185 15.21 23.02 4.55
CA LYS A 185 15.28 24.42 4.96
C LYS A 185 16.65 25.02 4.60
N ARG A 186 16.69 26.26 4.12
CA ARG A 186 17.97 26.97 3.91
C ARG A 186 18.52 27.46 5.24
N GLN A 187 19.79 27.14 5.54
CA GLN A 187 20.46 27.51 6.80
C GLN A 187 20.50 29.03 7.03
N ALA A 188 20.67 29.80 5.98
CA ALA A 188 20.77 31.29 6.04
C ALA A 188 19.38 31.96 6.01
N SER A 189 18.26 31.22 6.03
CA SER A 189 16.93 31.83 5.87
C SER A 189 16.45 32.54 7.12
N PRO A 190 15.91 33.76 7.00
CA PRO A 190 15.13 34.38 8.06
C PRO A 190 13.74 33.70 8.19
N TYR A 191 13.08 33.88 9.31
CA TYR A 191 11.73 33.39 9.52
C TYR A 191 10.68 34.40 9.04
N ARG A 192 9.95 34.07 7.97
CA ARG A 192 8.91 34.91 7.37
C ARG A 192 7.53 34.45 7.83
N ALA A 193 7.02 35.03 8.92
CA ALA A 193 5.72 34.67 9.51
C ALA A 193 4.59 34.76 8.47
N GLY A 194 3.73 33.71 8.41
CA GLY A 194 2.57 33.63 7.53
C GLY A 194 2.86 33.48 6.02
N ARG A 195 4.11 33.61 5.59
CA ARG A 195 4.46 33.59 4.16
C ARG A 195 5.00 32.23 3.72
N ARG A 196 4.72 31.86 2.46
CA ARG A 196 5.37 30.76 1.74
C ARG A 196 6.59 31.30 1.03
N THR A 197 7.73 30.67 1.23
CA THR A 197 8.98 31.04 0.56
C THR A 197 9.70 29.77 0.08
N PRO A 198 10.56 29.85 -0.93
CA PRO A 198 11.36 28.71 -1.38
C PRO A 198 12.45 28.31 -0.36
N ASP A 199 12.63 29.10 0.71
CA ASP A 199 13.60 28.79 1.75
C ASP A 199 13.24 27.52 2.55
N TRP A 200 11.95 27.19 2.64
CA TRP A 200 11.44 25.96 3.23
C TRP A 200 10.68 25.18 2.17
N GLN A 201 11.10 23.94 1.91
CA GLN A 201 10.55 23.10 0.85
C GLN A 201 10.15 21.74 1.41
N LYS A 202 9.01 21.24 0.98
CA LYS A 202 8.54 19.89 1.33
C LYS A 202 9.13 18.89 0.35
N LEU A 203 9.74 17.85 0.89
CA LEU A 203 10.15 16.65 0.18
C LEU A 203 9.24 15.52 0.64
N LYS A 204 8.14 15.30 -0.07
CA LYS A 204 7.14 14.28 0.29
C LYS A 204 7.58 12.90 -0.17
N ILE A 205 7.44 11.91 0.70
CA ILE A 205 7.59 10.48 0.43
C ILE A 205 6.19 9.90 0.15
N GLN A 206 5.19 10.23 0.99
CA GLN A 206 3.80 9.87 0.78
C GLN A 206 2.99 11.07 0.26
N LEU A 207 2.05 10.83 -0.67
CA LEU A 207 1.15 11.87 -1.13
C LEU A 207 -0.02 11.98 -0.16
N GLN A 208 -0.01 13.03 0.64
CA GLN A 208 -1.11 13.39 1.54
C GLN A 208 -1.43 14.88 1.33
N ASP A 209 -2.70 15.19 1.13
CA ASP A 209 -3.17 16.57 1.03
C ASP A 209 -4.55 16.71 1.68
N GLU A 210 -4.99 17.96 1.84
CA GLU A 210 -6.28 18.29 2.41
C GLU A 210 -7.29 18.61 1.31
N PHE A 211 -8.52 18.14 1.51
CA PHE A 211 -9.64 18.34 0.58
C PHE A 211 -10.88 18.78 1.33
N VAL A 212 -11.71 19.59 0.70
CA VAL A 212 -12.98 20.01 1.26
C VAL A 212 -14.02 18.93 1.03
N VAL A 213 -14.77 18.59 2.07
CA VAL A 213 -15.91 17.67 1.98
C VAL A 213 -17.11 18.45 1.46
N GLY A 214 -17.62 18.07 0.30
CA GLY A 214 -18.80 18.67 -0.34
C GLY A 214 -20.06 17.80 -0.26
N GLY A 215 -19.91 16.53 0.18
CA GLY A 215 -21.04 15.62 0.30
C GLY A 215 -20.62 14.21 0.70
N TRP A 216 -21.60 13.30 0.67
CA TRP A 216 -21.37 11.86 0.89
C TRP A 216 -22.27 11.02 -0.01
N THR A 217 -21.90 9.76 -0.20
CA THR A 217 -22.70 8.78 -0.95
C THR A 217 -23.42 7.82 -0.02
N GLU A 218 -24.52 7.24 -0.50
CA GLU A 218 -25.20 6.15 0.21
C GLU A 218 -24.29 4.96 0.47
N PRO A 219 -24.44 4.28 1.62
CA PRO A 219 -23.67 3.09 1.93
C PRO A 219 -24.06 1.94 0.99
N ARG A 220 -23.10 1.07 0.66
CA ARG A 220 -23.33 -0.14 -0.13
C ARG A 220 -23.03 -1.39 0.71
N GLY A 221 -23.82 -2.43 0.53
CA GLY A 221 -23.66 -3.70 1.25
C GLY A 221 -23.97 -3.58 2.73
N THR A 222 -23.09 -4.10 3.58
CA THR A 222 -23.27 -4.14 5.06
C THR A 222 -22.78 -2.88 5.78
N ARG A 223 -22.24 -1.91 5.05
CA ARG A 223 -21.69 -0.69 5.64
C ARG A 223 -22.79 0.16 6.25
N ARG A 224 -22.52 0.75 7.42
CA ARG A 224 -23.43 1.66 8.12
C ARG A 224 -23.06 3.13 7.82
N HIS A 225 -23.98 4.03 8.06
CA HIS A 225 -23.88 5.48 8.01
C HIS A 225 -23.74 6.08 6.61
N PHE A 226 -22.59 6.00 5.95
CA PHE A 226 -22.37 6.53 4.58
C PHE A 226 -21.36 5.66 3.79
N GLY A 227 -21.40 5.77 2.46
CA GLY A 227 -20.52 5.01 1.57
C GLY A 227 -19.13 5.61 1.43
N ALA A 228 -19.06 6.87 1.00
CA ALA A 228 -17.82 7.62 0.80
C ALA A 228 -18.06 9.12 1.02
N LEU A 229 -17.02 9.87 1.41
CA LEU A 229 -17.03 11.32 1.38
C LEU A 229 -16.70 11.79 -0.04
N VAL A 230 -17.48 12.75 -0.53
CA VAL A 230 -17.28 13.42 -1.83
C VAL A 230 -16.36 14.62 -1.63
N LEU A 231 -15.21 14.63 -2.29
CA LEU A 231 -14.12 15.57 -2.05
C LEU A 231 -13.98 16.59 -3.17
N GLY A 232 -13.62 17.81 -2.80
CA GLY A 232 -13.36 18.89 -3.73
C GLY A 232 -12.26 19.84 -3.31
N VAL A 233 -11.85 20.66 -4.28
CA VAL A 233 -10.92 21.77 -4.08
C VAL A 233 -11.64 23.07 -4.44
N PRO A 234 -11.59 24.12 -3.58
CA PRO A 234 -12.22 25.39 -3.84
C PRO A 234 -11.72 26.05 -5.13
N GLN A 235 -12.63 26.65 -5.88
CA GLN A 235 -12.36 27.48 -7.04
C GLN A 235 -12.52 28.96 -6.70
N SER A 236 -12.15 29.84 -7.63
CA SER A 236 -12.22 31.29 -7.44
C SER A 236 -13.66 31.82 -7.31
N ASP A 237 -14.64 31.10 -7.85
CA ASP A 237 -16.09 31.42 -7.77
C ASP A 237 -16.74 30.90 -6.47
N GLY A 238 -15.99 30.28 -5.57
CA GLY A 238 -16.47 29.72 -4.31
C GLY A 238 -17.07 28.32 -4.40
N ARG A 239 -17.21 27.75 -5.61
CA ARG A 239 -17.63 26.36 -5.82
C ARG A 239 -16.47 25.40 -5.66
N LEU A 240 -16.77 24.11 -5.59
CA LEU A 240 -15.78 23.04 -5.52
C LEU A 240 -15.58 22.39 -6.87
N ARG A 241 -14.32 22.21 -7.28
CA ARG A 241 -13.95 21.27 -8.32
C ARG A 241 -13.85 19.87 -7.69
N TYR A 242 -14.61 18.93 -8.19
CA TYR A 242 -14.60 17.55 -7.71
C TYR A 242 -13.25 16.88 -8.00
N VAL A 243 -12.70 16.14 -6.99
CA VAL A 243 -11.41 15.46 -7.10
C VAL A 243 -11.48 13.96 -6.78
N GLY A 244 -12.61 13.44 -6.33
CA GLY A 244 -12.81 12.01 -6.06
C GLY A 244 -13.63 11.76 -4.81
N ASP A 245 -13.87 10.48 -4.55
CA ASP A 245 -14.60 9.99 -3.38
C ASP A 245 -13.64 9.17 -2.52
N VAL A 246 -13.68 9.34 -1.20
CA VAL A 246 -12.92 8.52 -0.26
C VAL A 246 -13.87 7.64 0.54
N GLY A 247 -13.71 6.32 0.37
CA GLY A 247 -14.53 5.30 1.02
C GLY A 247 -13.79 4.41 2.01
N THR A 248 -12.48 4.61 2.24
CA THR A 248 -11.63 3.78 3.12
C THR A 248 -10.90 4.64 4.14
N GLY A 249 -10.37 4.01 5.21
CA GLY A 249 -9.61 4.70 6.26
C GLY A 249 -10.48 5.20 7.42
N PHE A 250 -11.72 4.73 7.56
CA PHE A 250 -12.62 5.08 8.64
C PHE A 250 -12.75 3.94 9.64
N THR A 251 -12.74 4.24 10.94
CA THR A 251 -13.22 3.35 11.98
C THR A 251 -14.73 3.49 12.12
N GLU A 252 -15.42 2.52 12.74
CA GLU A 252 -16.87 2.60 12.99
C GLU A 252 -17.24 3.84 13.81
N ALA A 253 -16.47 4.13 14.85
CA ALA A 253 -16.68 5.33 15.69
C ALA A 253 -16.54 6.62 14.86
N GLU A 254 -15.57 6.66 13.93
CA GLU A 254 -15.37 7.81 13.06
C GLU A 254 -16.46 7.93 12.01
N LEU A 255 -16.97 6.82 11.46
CA LEU A 255 -18.13 6.81 10.56
C LEU A 255 -19.38 7.39 11.24
N GLU A 256 -19.65 6.98 12.48
CA GLU A 256 -20.77 7.50 13.25
C GLU A 256 -20.60 8.99 13.58
N ARG A 257 -19.38 9.41 13.99
CA ARG A 257 -19.06 10.81 14.26
C ARG A 257 -19.25 11.69 13.03
N LEU A 258 -18.70 11.26 11.90
CA LEU A 258 -18.83 11.98 10.63
C LEU A 258 -20.27 12.04 10.15
N ALA A 259 -21.04 10.97 10.25
CA ALA A 259 -22.46 10.97 9.85
C ALA A 259 -23.26 12.05 10.59
N ARG A 260 -23.03 12.22 11.89
CA ARG A 260 -23.66 13.30 12.68
C ARG A 260 -23.24 14.70 12.22
N LEU A 261 -21.95 14.90 11.90
CA LEU A 261 -21.41 16.16 11.40
C LEU A 261 -21.98 16.48 10.01
N LEU A 262 -22.04 15.48 9.12
CA LEU A 262 -22.57 15.62 7.76
C LEU A 262 -24.06 15.96 7.77
N ALA A 263 -24.84 15.31 8.65
CA ALA A 263 -26.27 15.60 8.82
C ALA A 263 -26.50 17.04 9.28
N ALA A 264 -25.69 17.56 10.20
CA ALA A 264 -25.78 18.95 10.67
C ALA A 264 -25.40 20.00 9.62
N LEU A 265 -24.66 19.59 8.56
CA LEU A 265 -24.25 20.45 7.46
C LEU A 265 -25.04 20.19 6.16
N ALA A 266 -26.04 19.32 6.18
CA ALA A 266 -26.79 18.93 5.00
C ALA A 266 -27.42 20.16 4.30
N THR A 267 -27.35 20.17 2.98
CA THR A 267 -27.91 21.21 2.13
C THR A 267 -28.44 20.60 0.83
N PRO A 268 -29.56 21.10 0.28
CA PRO A 268 -30.05 20.67 -1.03
C PRO A 268 -29.18 21.18 -2.19
N ALA A 269 -28.37 22.23 -1.97
CA ALA A 269 -27.55 22.84 -3.01
C ALA A 269 -26.25 22.05 -3.22
N CYS A 270 -26.01 21.60 -4.46
CA CYS A 270 -24.75 20.97 -4.84
C CYS A 270 -23.61 22.00 -4.81
N PRO A 271 -22.55 21.79 -4.01
CA PRO A 271 -21.45 22.73 -3.91
C PRO A 271 -20.43 22.60 -5.07
N PHE A 272 -20.57 21.59 -5.92
CA PHE A 272 -19.65 21.33 -7.03
C PHE A 272 -20.05 22.04 -8.31
N GLU A 273 -19.07 22.50 -9.09
CA GLU A 273 -19.30 23.14 -10.39
C GLU A 273 -19.88 22.14 -11.41
N ALA A 274 -19.26 20.95 -11.51
CA ALA A 274 -19.65 19.89 -12.43
C ALA A 274 -19.52 18.51 -11.75
N PRO A 275 -20.52 18.10 -10.94
CA PRO A 275 -20.46 16.78 -10.31
C PRO A 275 -20.62 15.69 -11.37
N PRO A 276 -19.89 14.58 -11.28
CA PRO A 276 -20.06 13.46 -12.20
C PRO A 276 -21.46 12.84 -12.03
N LYS A 277 -22.02 12.32 -13.14
CA LYS A 277 -23.36 11.69 -13.16
C LYS A 277 -23.51 10.54 -12.16
N THR A 278 -22.41 9.89 -11.81
CA THR A 278 -22.36 8.81 -10.80
C THR A 278 -22.70 9.27 -9.38
N LEU A 279 -22.72 10.59 -9.13
CA LEU A 279 -23.10 11.22 -7.86
C LEU A 279 -24.53 11.77 -7.85
N ALA A 280 -25.38 11.34 -8.76
CA ALA A 280 -26.79 11.81 -8.84
C ALA A 280 -27.59 11.54 -7.54
N THR A 281 -27.20 10.53 -6.76
CA THR A 281 -27.80 10.16 -5.47
C THR A 281 -26.95 10.56 -4.26
N ALA A 282 -25.95 11.43 -4.45
CA ALA A 282 -25.11 11.92 -3.35
C ALA A 282 -25.88 12.97 -2.53
N HIS A 283 -25.60 13.00 -1.23
CA HIS A 283 -26.09 14.01 -0.30
C HIS A 283 -25.05 15.12 -0.17
N TRP A 284 -25.50 16.37 -0.27
CA TRP A 284 -24.62 17.53 -0.25
C TRP A 284 -24.53 18.16 1.14
N VAL A 285 -23.38 18.75 1.41
CA VAL A 285 -23.16 19.52 2.64
C VAL A 285 -22.60 20.90 2.34
N THR A 286 -22.88 21.84 3.24
CA THR A 286 -22.17 23.13 3.25
C THR A 286 -20.68 22.89 3.39
N PRO A 287 -19.79 23.37 2.47
CA PRO A 287 -18.38 23.04 2.41
C PRO A 287 -17.57 23.68 3.56
N ARG A 288 -17.64 23.11 4.74
CA ARG A 288 -16.93 23.59 5.96
C ARG A 288 -15.88 22.61 6.48
N LEU A 289 -16.08 21.32 6.23
CA LEU A 289 -15.17 20.28 6.70
C LEU A 289 -14.01 20.12 5.74
N VAL A 290 -12.81 19.98 6.31
CA VAL A 290 -11.58 19.66 5.57
C VAL A 290 -11.11 18.29 6.01
N ALA A 291 -10.98 17.36 5.07
CA ALA A 291 -10.45 16.03 5.29
C ALA A 291 -8.99 15.95 4.84
N GLN A 292 -8.14 15.38 5.66
CA GLN A 292 -6.81 14.92 5.26
C GLN A 292 -6.94 13.55 4.61
N VAL A 293 -6.35 13.39 3.43
CA VAL A 293 -6.49 12.17 2.63
C VAL A 293 -5.14 11.80 2.05
N ARG A 294 -4.74 10.54 2.26
CA ARG A 294 -3.59 9.92 1.60
C ARG A 294 -4.07 9.35 0.26
N TYR A 295 -3.24 9.43 -0.76
CA TYR A 295 -3.56 8.90 -2.09
C TYR A 295 -2.27 8.53 -2.84
N THR A 296 -2.37 7.66 -3.84
CA THR A 296 -1.18 7.18 -4.58
C THR A 296 -0.74 8.15 -5.66
N GLU A 297 -1.69 8.79 -6.34
CA GLU A 297 -1.42 9.79 -7.37
C GLU A 297 -2.67 10.63 -7.65
N MET A 298 -2.47 11.71 -8.38
CA MET A 298 -3.55 12.50 -9.00
C MET A 298 -3.58 12.18 -10.49
N THR A 299 -4.75 11.82 -11.03
CA THR A 299 -4.90 11.57 -12.47
C THR A 299 -4.77 12.87 -13.26
N ASP A 300 -4.55 12.80 -14.58
CA ASP A 300 -4.49 13.96 -15.45
C ASP A 300 -5.81 14.78 -15.45
N GLU A 301 -6.93 14.11 -15.14
CA GLU A 301 -8.25 14.73 -14.96
C GLU A 301 -8.41 15.39 -13.58
N GLY A 302 -7.37 15.36 -12.75
CA GLY A 302 -7.36 15.92 -11.40
C GLY A 302 -8.16 15.11 -10.39
N ARG A 303 -8.21 13.77 -10.54
CA ARG A 303 -8.87 12.85 -9.60
C ARG A 303 -7.87 12.15 -8.70
N LEU A 304 -8.27 11.92 -7.45
CA LEU A 304 -7.51 11.12 -6.50
C LEU A 304 -7.58 9.63 -6.86
N ARG A 305 -6.44 8.95 -6.79
CA ARG A 305 -6.38 7.51 -6.98
C ARG A 305 -6.07 6.82 -5.66
N HIS A 306 -6.85 5.78 -5.32
CA HIS A 306 -6.79 5.03 -4.06
C HIS A 306 -6.77 5.96 -2.83
N PRO A 307 -7.72 6.89 -2.70
CA PRO A 307 -7.76 7.77 -1.55
C PRO A 307 -8.12 7.01 -0.29
N ALA A 308 -7.42 7.29 0.81
CA ALA A 308 -7.70 6.81 2.15
C ALA A 308 -7.84 8.01 3.09
N TYR A 309 -8.92 8.03 3.87
CA TYR A 309 -9.19 9.06 4.87
C TYR A 309 -8.23 8.92 6.05
N LEU A 310 -7.64 10.04 6.46
CA LEU A 310 -6.76 10.10 7.63
C LEU A 310 -7.38 10.88 8.79
N GLY A 311 -8.33 11.78 8.51
CA GLY A 311 -8.99 12.54 9.55
C GLY A 311 -9.54 13.89 9.08
N LEU A 312 -10.35 14.56 9.93
CA LEU A 312 -10.73 15.94 9.73
C LEU A 312 -9.65 16.89 10.23
N ARG A 313 -9.53 18.04 9.58
CA ARG A 313 -8.66 19.16 9.99
C ARG A 313 -9.49 20.32 10.53
N ASP A 314 -9.35 20.64 11.81
CA ASP A 314 -9.98 21.81 12.43
C ASP A 314 -9.07 23.06 12.41
N ASP A 315 -7.79 22.85 12.11
CA ASP A 315 -6.77 23.87 12.02
C ASP A 315 -6.68 24.53 10.62
N LYS A 316 -7.55 24.10 9.66
CA LYS A 316 -7.55 24.63 8.29
C LYS A 316 -8.96 25.02 7.84
N PRO A 317 -9.17 26.28 7.40
CA PRO A 317 -10.44 26.68 6.82
C PRO A 317 -10.61 26.09 5.40
N ALA A 318 -11.82 25.70 5.04
CA ALA A 318 -12.13 25.13 3.73
C ALA A 318 -11.64 26.01 2.56
N ARG A 319 -11.81 27.35 2.68
CA ARG A 319 -11.33 28.34 1.68
C ARG A 319 -9.79 28.37 1.52
N GLY A 320 -9.05 27.82 2.46
CA GLY A 320 -7.58 27.77 2.44
C GLY A 320 -7.02 26.51 1.80
N VAL A 321 -7.87 25.57 1.41
CA VAL A 321 -7.47 24.34 0.70
C VAL A 321 -7.10 24.71 -0.74
N THR A 322 -5.96 24.24 -1.20
CA THR A 322 -5.48 24.48 -2.57
C THR A 322 -5.33 23.14 -3.29
N ALA A 323 -5.53 23.18 -4.61
CA ALA A 323 -5.32 21.99 -5.43
C ALA A 323 -3.90 21.40 -5.18
N PRO A 324 -3.78 20.08 -4.93
CA PRO A 324 -2.49 19.45 -4.92
C PRO A 324 -1.83 19.69 -6.27
N LYS A 325 -0.58 20.11 -6.25
CA LYS A 325 0.23 20.11 -7.47
C LYS A 325 0.61 18.65 -7.72
N GLY A 326 -0.25 17.95 -8.48
CA GLY A 326 -0.06 16.56 -8.80
C GLY A 326 1.28 16.34 -9.48
N ARG A 327 2.20 15.61 -8.83
CA ARG A 327 3.43 15.12 -9.45
C ARG A 327 3.83 13.77 -8.87
N ARG A 328 4.29 12.91 -9.80
CA ARG A 328 5.08 11.73 -9.49
C ARG A 328 6.22 12.13 -8.54
N THR A 329 6.37 11.42 -7.44
CA THR A 329 7.58 11.45 -6.63
C THR A 329 8.75 10.98 -7.49
N VAL A 330 9.56 11.93 -7.96
CA VAL A 330 10.88 11.61 -8.51
C VAL A 330 11.79 11.39 -7.30
N HIS A 331 12.30 10.18 -7.15
CA HIS A 331 13.17 9.81 -6.03
C HIS A 331 14.45 10.65 -6.09
N PRO A 332 14.76 11.53 -5.11
CA PRO A 332 15.84 12.50 -5.20
C PRO A 332 17.25 11.89 -5.18
N LEU A 333 17.39 10.58 -4.88
CA LEU A 333 18.66 9.84 -4.94
C LEU A 333 19.18 9.65 -6.38
N ARG A 334 18.41 10.00 -7.42
CA ARG A 334 18.79 9.79 -8.84
C ARG A 334 19.51 10.96 -9.51
N SER A 335 19.77 12.07 -8.83
CA SER A 335 20.35 13.27 -9.45
C SER A 335 21.72 13.70 -8.94
N ALA A 336 22.50 12.84 -8.28
CA ALA A 336 23.89 13.15 -7.94
C ALA A 336 24.82 12.58 -9.04
N PRO A 337 25.76 13.36 -9.60
CA PRO A 337 26.78 12.81 -10.47
C PRO A 337 27.70 11.89 -9.64
N ALA A 338 27.92 10.68 -10.14
CA ALA A 338 28.78 9.69 -9.53
C ALA A 338 30.21 10.22 -9.33
N PRO A 339 30.90 9.91 -8.23
CA PRO A 339 32.34 10.12 -8.13
C PRO A 339 33.06 9.23 -9.15
N ARG A 340 34.10 9.80 -9.79
CA ARG A 340 34.89 9.09 -10.78
C ARG A 340 35.46 7.78 -10.19
N PRO A 341 35.38 6.66 -10.91
CA PRO A 341 35.86 5.38 -10.41
C PRO A 341 37.39 5.37 -10.33
N SER A 342 37.91 4.94 -9.20
CA SER A 342 39.28 4.44 -9.06
C SER A 342 39.38 3.11 -9.81
N ALA A 343 40.52 2.87 -10.45
CA ALA A 343 40.81 1.77 -11.35
C ALA A 343 40.43 0.38 -10.80
N PRO A 344 39.93 -0.53 -11.65
CA PRO A 344 39.46 -1.84 -11.24
C PRO A 344 40.61 -2.79 -10.86
N PRO A 345 40.44 -3.68 -9.88
CA PRO A 345 41.32 -4.83 -9.71
C PRO A 345 41.07 -5.85 -10.84
N ALA A 346 42.12 -6.54 -11.24
CA ALA A 346 42.16 -7.50 -12.33
C ALA A 346 41.11 -8.63 -12.20
N PRO A 347 40.62 -9.19 -13.32
CA PRO A 347 39.55 -10.16 -13.33
C PRO A 347 40.01 -11.49 -12.71
N ARG A 348 39.18 -12.00 -11.79
CA ARG A 348 39.23 -13.40 -11.38
C ARG A 348 38.38 -14.22 -12.34
N ASP A 349 38.94 -15.36 -12.73
CA ASP A 349 38.48 -16.25 -13.77
C ASP A 349 36.98 -16.57 -13.73
N ALA A 350 36.40 -16.53 -14.92
CA ALA A 350 35.02 -16.86 -15.21
C ALA A 350 34.70 -18.30 -14.79
N ALA A 351 33.67 -18.46 -13.97
CA ALA A 351 32.98 -19.74 -13.81
C ALA A 351 32.32 -20.10 -15.16
N GLY A 352 32.62 -21.28 -15.64
CA GLY A 352 32.10 -21.80 -16.90
C GLY A 352 30.55 -21.91 -16.93
N PRO A 353 29.96 -22.03 -18.12
CA PRO A 353 28.53 -22.11 -18.26
C PRO A 353 27.94 -23.30 -17.53
N PRO A 354 26.71 -23.17 -16.98
CA PRO A 354 26.07 -24.29 -16.29
C PRO A 354 25.92 -25.49 -17.24
N PRO A 355 26.03 -26.71 -16.73
CA PRO A 355 26.02 -27.91 -17.55
C PRO A 355 24.68 -28.00 -18.30
N ARG A 356 24.76 -28.16 -19.62
CA ARG A 356 23.62 -28.54 -20.45
C ARG A 356 23.01 -29.83 -19.89
N ARG A 357 21.77 -29.78 -19.40
CA ARG A 357 21.03 -30.99 -19.03
C ARG A 357 21.00 -31.95 -20.22
N ALA A 358 21.51 -33.13 -19.98
CA ALA A 358 21.43 -34.24 -20.93
C ALA A 358 19.96 -34.54 -21.26
N ARG A 359 19.67 -34.68 -22.55
CA ARG A 359 18.39 -35.25 -23.01
C ARG A 359 18.30 -36.70 -22.50
N GLY A 360 17.21 -37.02 -21.78
CA GLY A 360 16.80 -38.39 -21.56
C GLY A 360 16.84 -38.91 -20.12
N GLY A 361 16.05 -38.31 -19.21
CA GLY A 361 15.56 -38.92 -17.99
C GLY A 361 14.20 -38.35 -17.70
N ARG A 362 13.18 -39.18 -17.59
CA ARG A 362 11.85 -38.76 -17.12
C ARG A 362 12.02 -38.13 -15.75
N ALA A 363 11.58 -36.91 -15.56
CA ALA A 363 11.60 -36.27 -14.24
C ALA A 363 10.85 -37.19 -13.26
N ALA A 364 11.35 -37.30 -12.03
CA ALA A 364 10.61 -38.03 -10.99
C ALA A 364 9.26 -37.31 -10.78
N ASP A 365 8.18 -38.08 -10.72
CA ASP A 365 6.85 -37.52 -10.50
C ASP A 365 6.76 -36.94 -9.07
N PRO A 366 6.63 -35.60 -8.93
CA PRO A 366 6.66 -34.95 -7.62
C PRO A 366 5.41 -35.24 -6.76
N LEU A 367 4.38 -35.89 -7.32
CA LEU A 367 3.15 -36.27 -6.65
C LEU A 367 3.11 -37.73 -6.23
N ALA A 368 4.13 -38.54 -6.58
CA ALA A 368 4.10 -40.00 -6.39
C ALA A 368 3.84 -40.40 -4.93
N ASP A 369 4.57 -39.80 -3.98
CA ASP A 369 4.45 -40.13 -2.55
C ASP A 369 3.12 -39.67 -1.93
N TRP A 370 2.48 -38.68 -2.53
CA TRP A 370 1.21 -38.15 -2.07
C TRP A 370 -0.01 -38.87 -2.61
N ARG A 371 0.10 -39.54 -3.76
CA ARG A 371 -1.04 -40.19 -4.43
C ARG A 371 -1.85 -41.13 -3.51
N PRO A 372 -1.24 -42.01 -2.70
CA PRO A 372 -2.04 -42.90 -1.83
C PRO A 372 -2.95 -42.15 -0.85
N ALA A 373 -2.44 -41.09 -0.23
CA ALA A 373 -3.21 -40.26 0.68
C ALA A 373 -4.29 -39.44 -0.07
N ALA A 374 -3.95 -38.90 -1.24
CA ALA A 374 -4.90 -38.16 -2.09
C ALA A 374 -6.05 -39.08 -2.57
N ASP A 375 -5.74 -40.29 -2.98
CA ASP A 375 -6.76 -41.26 -3.47
C ASP A 375 -7.75 -41.65 -2.38
N LEU A 376 -7.31 -41.78 -1.13
CA LEU A 376 -8.21 -42.02 0.01
C LEU A 376 -9.19 -40.85 0.23
N ILE A 377 -8.73 -39.60 0.09
CA ILE A 377 -9.60 -38.43 0.23
C ILE A 377 -10.54 -38.32 -0.97
N VAL A 378 -10.04 -38.58 -2.19
CA VAL A 378 -10.83 -38.55 -3.42
C VAL A 378 -11.91 -39.63 -3.38
N GLN A 379 -11.61 -40.82 -2.91
CA GLN A 379 -12.62 -41.89 -2.73
C GLN A 379 -13.77 -41.47 -1.77
N GLN A 380 -13.44 -40.79 -0.67
CA GLN A 380 -14.46 -40.24 0.22
C GLN A 380 -15.35 -39.20 -0.50
N LEU A 381 -14.75 -38.31 -1.33
CA LEU A 381 -15.49 -37.35 -2.14
C LEU A 381 -16.41 -38.04 -3.14
N ASP A 382 -15.93 -39.12 -3.81
CA ASP A 382 -16.70 -39.90 -4.76
C ASP A 382 -17.90 -40.57 -4.09
N ASP A 383 -17.68 -41.20 -2.92
CA ASP A 383 -18.73 -41.85 -2.12
C ASP A 383 -19.82 -40.88 -1.65
N LEU A 384 -19.42 -39.70 -1.18
CA LEU A 384 -20.34 -38.64 -0.76
C LEU A 384 -21.13 -38.10 -1.95
N GLN A 385 -20.49 -37.89 -3.07
CA GLN A 385 -21.12 -37.38 -4.28
C GLN A 385 -22.10 -38.42 -4.89
N ALA A 386 -21.69 -39.67 -4.98
CA ALA A 386 -22.56 -40.74 -5.47
C ALA A 386 -23.85 -40.89 -4.64
N ARG A 387 -23.76 -40.66 -3.33
CA ARG A 387 -24.90 -40.66 -2.41
C ARG A 387 -25.67 -39.34 -2.39
N ARG A 388 -25.23 -38.33 -3.12
CA ARG A 388 -25.76 -36.94 -3.11
C ARG A 388 -25.90 -36.37 -1.68
N LYS A 389 -24.91 -36.63 -0.83
CA LYS A 389 -24.93 -36.24 0.58
C LYS A 389 -23.82 -35.25 0.90
N SER A 390 -24.13 -34.34 1.80
CA SER A 390 -23.11 -33.64 2.58
C SER A 390 -22.48 -34.62 3.57
N GLY A 391 -21.20 -34.39 3.90
CA GLY A 391 -20.52 -35.26 4.84
C GLY A 391 -19.18 -34.74 5.28
N ARG A 392 -18.50 -35.56 6.07
CA ARG A 392 -17.21 -35.26 6.66
C ARG A 392 -16.12 -36.00 5.92
N LEU A 393 -15.12 -35.26 5.45
CA LEU A 393 -13.86 -35.81 4.96
C LEU A 393 -12.93 -36.04 6.14
N VAL A 394 -12.23 -37.14 6.14
CA VAL A 394 -11.10 -37.43 7.03
C VAL A 394 -9.83 -37.16 6.25
N LEU A 395 -8.99 -36.23 6.76
CA LEU A 395 -7.72 -35.81 6.19
C LEU A 395 -6.55 -36.45 6.96
N PRO A 396 -5.33 -36.42 6.44
CA PRO A 396 -4.15 -36.88 7.18
C PRO A 396 -4.04 -36.23 8.55
N GLY A 397 -3.61 -37.01 9.57
CA GLY A 397 -3.51 -36.53 10.96
C GLY A 397 -4.88 -36.49 11.68
N ASP A 398 -5.84 -37.26 11.24
CA ASP A 398 -7.20 -37.34 11.80
C ASP A 398 -7.99 -36.02 11.82
N GLU A 399 -7.53 -35.07 11.01
CA GLU A 399 -8.28 -33.82 10.78
C GLU A 399 -9.58 -34.13 10.01
N THR A 400 -10.61 -33.34 10.26
CA THR A 400 -11.87 -33.49 9.54
C THR A 400 -12.37 -32.19 8.96
N LEU A 401 -13.03 -32.27 7.79
CA LEU A 401 -13.63 -31.13 7.10
C LEU A 401 -15.05 -31.49 6.62
N GLU A 402 -16.04 -30.70 6.99
CA GLU A 402 -17.39 -30.83 6.44
C GLU A 402 -17.44 -30.30 5.00
N VAL A 403 -17.97 -31.10 4.08
CA VAL A 403 -18.19 -30.75 2.69
C VAL A 403 -19.64 -30.87 2.28
N THR A 404 -20.10 -29.95 1.44
CA THR A 404 -21.48 -29.86 1.00
C THR A 404 -21.59 -29.53 -0.47
N ASN A 405 -22.71 -29.88 -1.10
CA ASN A 405 -23.05 -29.47 -2.47
C ASN A 405 -21.97 -29.85 -3.51
N LEU A 406 -21.42 -31.06 -3.43
CA LEU A 406 -20.37 -31.54 -4.32
C LEU A 406 -20.81 -31.58 -5.80
N ASP A 407 -22.11 -31.81 -6.07
CA ASP A 407 -22.69 -31.83 -7.42
C ASP A 407 -22.93 -30.43 -8.02
N LYS A 408 -22.72 -29.36 -7.22
CA LYS A 408 -22.93 -28.00 -7.72
C LYS A 408 -21.98 -27.73 -8.87
N VAL A 409 -22.53 -27.41 -10.05
CA VAL A 409 -21.76 -27.09 -11.24
C VAL A 409 -21.10 -25.74 -11.06
N PHE A 410 -19.76 -25.72 -11.14
CA PHE A 410 -18.96 -24.50 -11.09
C PHE A 410 -18.57 -24.01 -12.48
N TRP A 411 -18.32 -24.92 -13.43
CA TRP A 411 -18.00 -24.62 -14.83
C TRP A 411 -19.00 -25.28 -15.78
N PRO A 412 -20.01 -24.55 -16.23
CA PRO A 412 -21.08 -25.12 -17.06
C PRO A 412 -20.60 -25.74 -18.38
N ALA A 413 -19.63 -25.09 -19.07
CA ALA A 413 -19.13 -25.55 -20.35
C ALA A 413 -18.57 -26.97 -20.32
N GLY A 414 -17.93 -27.39 -19.25
CA GLY A 414 -17.39 -28.74 -19.05
C GLY A 414 -18.19 -29.57 -18.04
N ARG A 415 -19.29 -29.06 -17.52
CA ARG A 415 -20.10 -29.64 -16.41
C ARG A 415 -19.26 -30.02 -15.18
N ARG A 416 -18.14 -29.31 -14.95
CA ARG A 416 -17.29 -29.54 -13.79
C ARG A 416 -17.90 -28.94 -12.53
N THR A 417 -17.82 -29.70 -11.47
CA THR A 417 -18.52 -29.45 -10.23
C THR A 417 -17.57 -28.93 -9.14
N LYS A 418 -18.14 -28.54 -8.01
CA LYS A 418 -17.39 -28.26 -6.78
C LYS A 418 -16.59 -29.47 -6.30
N GLY A 419 -17.13 -30.68 -6.48
CA GLY A 419 -16.44 -31.94 -6.19
C GLY A 419 -15.16 -32.08 -7.02
N ASP A 420 -15.19 -31.70 -8.30
CA ASP A 420 -14.01 -31.75 -9.17
C ASP A 420 -12.94 -30.75 -8.75
N LEU A 421 -13.32 -29.55 -8.29
CA LEU A 421 -12.39 -28.58 -7.70
C LEU A 421 -11.71 -29.15 -6.45
N LEU A 422 -12.45 -29.77 -5.55
CA LEU A 422 -11.91 -30.40 -4.33
C LEU A 422 -10.96 -31.55 -4.67
N ARG A 423 -11.29 -32.40 -5.66
CA ARG A 423 -10.40 -33.47 -6.16
C ARG A 423 -9.12 -32.91 -6.74
N TYR A 424 -9.22 -31.86 -7.55
CA TYR A 424 -8.05 -31.20 -8.13
C TYR A 424 -7.13 -30.68 -7.03
N TYR A 425 -7.64 -29.89 -6.08
CA TYR A 425 -6.83 -29.35 -5.00
C TYR A 425 -6.26 -30.42 -4.07
N THR A 426 -6.99 -31.50 -3.83
CA THR A 426 -6.47 -32.65 -3.08
C THR A 426 -5.23 -33.24 -3.76
N ARG A 427 -5.30 -33.45 -5.08
CA ARG A 427 -4.19 -34.08 -5.83
C ARG A 427 -3.00 -33.17 -6.03
N ILE A 428 -3.20 -31.86 -6.25
CA ILE A 428 -2.13 -30.91 -6.51
C ILE A 428 -1.52 -30.33 -5.21
N ALA A 429 -2.07 -30.63 -4.04
CA ALA A 429 -1.70 -30.04 -2.77
C ALA A 429 -0.18 -29.99 -2.49
N PRO A 430 0.64 -31.03 -2.74
CA PRO A 430 2.08 -30.98 -2.45
C PRO A 430 2.84 -29.86 -3.18
N LEU A 431 2.35 -29.46 -4.36
CA LEU A 431 2.96 -28.39 -5.14
C LEU A 431 2.43 -27.02 -4.74
N LEU A 432 1.17 -26.96 -4.34
CA LEU A 432 0.46 -25.71 -4.04
C LEU A 432 0.70 -25.24 -2.60
N LEU A 433 0.70 -26.16 -1.63
CA LEU A 433 0.85 -25.79 -0.21
C LEU A 433 2.14 -25.05 0.11
N PRO A 434 3.32 -25.42 -0.44
CA PRO A 434 4.56 -24.65 -0.21
C PRO A 434 4.50 -23.22 -0.78
N VAL A 435 3.71 -23.00 -1.84
CA VAL A 435 3.54 -21.66 -2.43
C VAL A 435 2.64 -20.78 -1.56
N LEU A 436 1.72 -21.39 -0.83
CA LEU A 436 0.79 -20.72 0.07
C LEU A 436 1.33 -20.60 1.51
N ALA A 437 2.41 -21.30 1.84
CA ALA A 437 2.90 -21.40 3.22
C ALA A 437 3.11 -20.02 3.86
N ASP A 438 2.55 -19.86 5.05
CA ASP A 438 2.64 -18.67 5.89
C ASP A 438 2.19 -17.36 5.23
N ARG A 439 1.38 -17.43 4.17
CA ARG A 439 0.86 -16.24 3.47
C ARG A 439 -0.58 -15.95 3.82
N PRO A 440 -0.91 -14.66 4.07
CA PRO A 440 -2.30 -14.23 4.13
C PRO A 440 -3.00 -14.46 2.79
N LEU A 441 -4.25 -14.92 2.86
CA LEU A 441 -5.03 -15.29 1.67
C LEU A 441 -6.24 -14.37 1.51
N VAL A 442 -6.57 -14.08 0.26
CA VAL A 442 -7.80 -13.39 -0.13
C VAL A 442 -8.67 -14.38 -0.93
N MET A 443 -9.93 -14.50 -0.55
CA MET A 443 -10.88 -15.34 -1.28
C MET A 443 -11.65 -14.51 -2.31
N LYS A 444 -11.60 -14.91 -3.58
CA LYS A 444 -12.60 -14.53 -4.58
C LYS A 444 -13.63 -15.66 -4.66
N ARG A 445 -14.77 -15.46 -3.99
CA ARG A 445 -15.82 -16.49 -3.89
C ARG A 445 -16.78 -16.40 -5.07
N LEU A 446 -17.09 -17.55 -5.63
CA LEU A 446 -18.08 -17.75 -6.70
C LEU A 446 -19.12 -18.79 -6.28
N PRO A 447 -20.02 -18.47 -5.35
CA PRO A 447 -20.95 -19.46 -4.77
C PRO A 447 -21.80 -20.15 -5.82
N ASP A 448 -22.13 -19.46 -6.91
CA ASP A 448 -23.00 -19.95 -7.99
C ASP A 448 -22.23 -20.36 -9.26
N GLY A 449 -20.92 -20.62 -9.11
CA GLY A 449 -20.05 -21.00 -10.22
C GLY A 449 -19.54 -19.78 -11.01
N VAL A 450 -18.83 -20.04 -12.11
CA VAL A 450 -18.09 -19.01 -12.86
C VAL A 450 -18.98 -18.01 -13.58
N ASP A 451 -20.20 -18.39 -13.93
CA ASP A 451 -21.18 -17.51 -14.57
C ASP A 451 -22.00 -16.69 -13.58
N GLY A 452 -21.85 -16.99 -12.28
CA GLY A 452 -22.53 -16.29 -11.20
C GLY A 452 -21.78 -15.07 -10.68
N PRO A 453 -22.43 -14.26 -9.82
CA PRO A 453 -21.78 -13.10 -9.20
C PRO A 453 -20.63 -13.54 -8.27
N SER A 454 -19.53 -12.83 -8.33
CA SER A 454 -18.37 -13.03 -7.43
C SER A 454 -18.21 -11.88 -6.45
N PHE A 455 -17.61 -12.18 -5.29
CA PHE A 455 -17.21 -11.15 -4.32
C PHE A 455 -15.89 -11.52 -3.65
N TYR A 456 -15.16 -10.48 -3.24
CA TYR A 456 -13.93 -10.66 -2.47
C TYR A 456 -14.24 -10.73 -0.98
N GLN A 457 -13.60 -11.68 -0.29
CA GLN A 457 -13.66 -11.83 1.15
C GLN A 457 -12.25 -11.85 1.71
N HIS A 458 -11.91 -10.79 2.46
CA HIS A 458 -10.61 -10.62 3.10
C HIS A 458 -10.59 -11.21 4.51
N ARG A 459 -11.70 -11.09 5.23
CA ARG A 459 -11.86 -11.61 6.58
C ARG A 459 -12.13 -13.12 6.55
N ALA A 460 -11.48 -13.86 7.44
CA ALA A 460 -11.83 -15.25 7.70
C ALA A 460 -13.32 -15.35 8.09
N PRO A 461 -14.05 -16.41 7.65
CA PRO A 461 -15.38 -16.68 8.14
C PRO A 461 -15.40 -16.87 9.66
N ASP A 462 -16.55 -16.69 10.28
CA ASP A 462 -16.75 -16.91 11.71
C ASP A 462 -18.05 -17.72 11.90
N PRO A 463 -17.98 -18.94 12.49
CA PRO A 463 -16.77 -19.65 12.94
C PRO A 463 -15.95 -20.29 11.80
N VAL A 464 -14.67 -20.48 12.03
CA VAL A 464 -13.80 -21.34 11.21
C VAL A 464 -13.69 -22.74 11.80
N PRO A 465 -13.55 -23.80 11.00
CA PRO A 465 -13.28 -25.14 11.51
C PRO A 465 -11.97 -25.22 12.30
N ALA A 466 -11.94 -25.96 13.39
CA ALA A 466 -10.71 -26.20 14.14
C ALA A 466 -9.61 -26.75 13.22
N GLY A 467 -8.37 -26.27 13.35
CA GLY A 467 -7.23 -26.63 12.48
C GLY A 467 -7.11 -25.77 11.21
N VAL A 468 -8.09 -24.91 10.89
CA VAL A 468 -7.89 -23.87 9.87
C VAL A 468 -7.14 -22.70 10.51
N ARG A 469 -5.99 -22.36 9.95
CA ARG A 469 -5.13 -21.28 10.50
C ARG A 469 -5.68 -19.92 10.14
N ILE A 470 -5.85 -19.08 11.16
CA ILE A 470 -6.23 -17.67 11.03
C ILE A 470 -5.29 -16.82 11.87
N GLU A 471 -4.98 -15.62 11.39
CA GLU A 471 -4.19 -14.63 12.15
C GLU A 471 -4.75 -13.22 11.98
N THR A 472 -4.60 -12.42 13.04
CA THR A 472 -4.76 -10.96 12.98
C THR A 472 -3.40 -10.39 12.64
N LEU A 473 -3.34 -9.68 11.51
CA LEU A 473 -2.07 -9.08 11.06
C LEU A 473 -1.86 -7.71 11.71
N PRO A 474 -0.62 -7.34 12.03
CA PRO A 474 -0.30 -5.98 12.46
C PRO A 474 -0.74 -4.96 11.40
N ASP A 475 -1.28 -3.84 11.85
CA ASP A 475 -1.69 -2.71 10.99
C ASP A 475 -2.74 -3.03 9.90
N ASP A 476 -3.42 -4.20 9.99
CA ASP A 476 -4.49 -4.59 9.07
C ASP A 476 -5.87 -4.30 9.69
N ASP A 477 -6.72 -3.61 8.94
CA ASP A 477 -8.11 -3.34 9.33
C ASP A 477 -9.00 -4.61 9.34
N VAL A 478 -8.48 -5.74 8.86
CA VAL A 478 -9.18 -7.03 8.81
C VAL A 478 -8.95 -7.80 10.10
N PRO A 479 -10.00 -8.10 10.89
CA PRO A 479 -9.86 -8.69 12.23
C PRO A 479 -9.14 -10.04 12.27
N ALA A 480 -9.27 -10.85 11.21
CA ALA A 480 -8.56 -12.12 11.05
C ALA A 480 -8.54 -12.53 9.58
N ARG A 481 -7.41 -13.05 9.12
CA ARG A 481 -7.25 -13.60 7.76
C ARG A 481 -6.98 -15.09 7.81
N LEU A 482 -7.38 -15.79 6.75
CA LEU A 482 -6.91 -17.16 6.52
C LEU A 482 -5.43 -17.12 6.16
N ILE A 483 -4.66 -18.04 6.75
CA ILE A 483 -3.23 -18.21 6.44
C ILE A 483 -3.04 -19.55 5.75
N GLY A 484 -2.31 -19.51 4.64
CA GLY A 484 -2.06 -20.67 3.79
C GLY A 484 -1.03 -21.65 4.37
N GLY A 485 -0.85 -22.77 3.69
CA GLY A 485 0.14 -23.81 3.99
C GLY A 485 -0.47 -25.13 4.49
N GLY A 486 -1.71 -25.14 4.99
CA GLY A 486 -2.39 -26.35 5.46
C GLY A 486 -3.38 -26.93 4.43
N LEU A 487 -3.40 -28.26 4.29
CA LEU A 487 -4.35 -28.95 3.41
C LEU A 487 -5.81 -28.62 3.77
N LYS A 488 -6.12 -28.62 5.05
CA LYS A 488 -7.46 -28.32 5.54
C LYS A 488 -7.90 -26.89 5.18
N THR A 489 -7.01 -25.91 5.31
CA THR A 489 -7.28 -24.52 4.90
C THR A 489 -7.55 -24.43 3.39
N LEU A 490 -6.74 -25.11 2.56
CA LEU A 490 -6.91 -25.18 1.12
C LEU A 490 -8.29 -25.75 0.72
N LEU A 491 -8.65 -26.91 1.27
CA LEU A 491 -9.92 -27.55 0.97
C LEU A 491 -11.12 -26.80 1.57
N TYR A 492 -10.95 -26.15 2.71
CA TYR A 492 -11.96 -25.27 3.30
C TYR A 492 -12.26 -24.08 2.40
N MET A 493 -11.25 -23.41 1.83
CA MET A 493 -11.46 -22.33 0.87
C MET A 493 -12.21 -22.83 -0.37
N ALA A 494 -11.84 -24.00 -0.92
CA ALA A 494 -12.56 -24.61 -2.04
C ALA A 494 -14.02 -24.95 -1.67
N GLN A 495 -14.25 -25.45 -0.44
CA GLN A 495 -15.59 -25.69 0.11
C GLN A 495 -16.42 -24.40 0.19
N LEU A 496 -15.80 -23.25 0.45
CA LEU A 496 -16.43 -21.92 0.45
C LEU A 496 -16.60 -21.31 -0.94
N ALA A 497 -16.33 -22.08 -2.01
CA ALA A 497 -16.37 -21.63 -3.40
C ALA A 497 -15.32 -20.55 -3.75
N SER A 498 -14.19 -20.55 -3.08
CA SER A 498 -12.99 -19.87 -3.56
C SER A 498 -12.35 -20.75 -4.62
N ILE A 499 -12.53 -20.38 -5.90
CA ILE A 499 -11.97 -21.16 -7.01
C ILE A 499 -10.47 -20.96 -7.10
N SER A 500 -10.01 -19.69 -6.98
CA SER A 500 -8.59 -19.35 -7.02
C SER A 500 -7.99 -19.22 -5.62
N MET A 501 -6.68 -19.50 -5.54
CA MET A 501 -5.84 -19.28 -4.37
C MET A 501 -4.98 -18.06 -4.66
N ASP A 502 -5.27 -16.97 -3.96
CA ASP A 502 -4.70 -15.65 -4.19
C ASP A 502 -3.96 -15.17 -2.92
N PRO A 503 -2.67 -15.59 -2.71
CA PRO A 503 -1.88 -15.22 -1.55
C PRO A 503 -1.29 -13.81 -1.70
N PHE A 504 -0.89 -13.21 -0.57
CA PHE A 504 0.01 -12.07 -0.55
C PHE A 504 1.38 -12.44 -1.12
N PHE A 505 2.14 -11.44 -1.58
CA PHE A 505 3.53 -11.61 -2.01
C PHE A 505 4.52 -11.73 -0.84
N SER A 506 4.05 -11.54 0.39
CA SER A 506 4.79 -11.63 1.64
C SER A 506 4.21 -12.68 2.57
N THR A 507 4.99 -13.15 3.53
CA THR A 507 4.56 -14.05 4.61
C THR A 507 4.14 -13.27 5.86
N VAL A 508 3.50 -13.93 6.82
CA VAL A 508 3.08 -13.31 8.09
C VAL A 508 4.25 -12.77 8.91
N ASP A 509 5.42 -13.41 8.82
CA ASP A 509 6.63 -12.99 9.53
C ASP A 509 7.37 -11.82 8.83
N ALA A 510 7.02 -11.52 7.57
CA ALA A 510 7.71 -10.53 6.75
C ALA A 510 6.71 -9.70 5.91
N LEU A 511 5.64 -9.19 6.53
CA LEU A 511 4.51 -8.55 5.83
C LEU A 511 4.90 -7.41 4.89
N HIS A 512 5.91 -6.62 5.27
CA HIS A 512 6.33 -5.42 4.52
C HIS A 512 7.42 -5.68 3.48
N THR A 513 7.94 -6.92 3.43
CA THR A 513 9.02 -7.31 2.52
C THR A 513 8.60 -8.55 1.73
N PRO A 514 8.15 -8.37 0.47
CA PRO A 514 7.77 -9.49 -0.38
C PRO A 514 9.00 -10.32 -0.73
N ASP A 515 8.84 -11.63 -0.89
CA ASP A 515 9.88 -12.54 -1.36
C ASP A 515 9.86 -12.75 -2.88
N GLN A 516 8.91 -12.12 -3.55
CA GLN A 516 8.73 -12.17 -5.00
C GLN A 516 7.99 -10.94 -5.51
N VAL A 517 8.16 -10.63 -6.78
CA VAL A 517 7.34 -9.68 -7.53
C VAL A 517 6.83 -10.33 -8.81
N ALA A 518 5.80 -9.74 -9.41
CA ALA A 518 5.24 -10.23 -10.65
C ALA A 518 4.99 -9.10 -11.65
N ILE A 519 5.17 -9.41 -12.93
CA ILE A 519 4.65 -8.64 -14.04
C ILE A 519 3.45 -9.42 -14.61
N ASP A 520 2.29 -8.80 -14.60
CA ASP A 520 1.03 -9.38 -15.06
C ASP A 520 0.70 -8.86 -16.45
N LEU A 521 0.48 -9.76 -17.40
CA LEU A 521 0.23 -9.45 -18.80
C LEU A 521 -1.24 -9.67 -19.13
N ASP A 522 -2.01 -8.57 -19.12
CA ASP A 522 -3.46 -8.57 -19.35
C ASP A 522 -3.81 -8.19 -20.81
N PRO A 523 -4.34 -9.09 -21.62
CA PRO A 523 -4.79 -8.77 -22.96
C PRO A 523 -6.03 -7.88 -22.94
N GLN A 524 -6.04 -6.83 -23.75
CA GLN A 524 -7.22 -6.03 -24.00
C GLN A 524 -8.12 -6.69 -25.06
N PRO A 525 -9.42 -6.39 -25.10
CA PRO A 525 -10.31 -6.95 -26.12
C PRO A 525 -9.71 -6.86 -27.53
N GLY A 526 -9.69 -7.98 -28.23
CA GLY A 526 -9.11 -8.10 -29.58
C GLY A 526 -7.60 -8.40 -29.62
N ALA A 527 -6.92 -8.50 -28.48
CA ALA A 527 -5.55 -8.98 -28.42
C ALA A 527 -5.49 -10.51 -28.55
N SER A 528 -4.55 -11.02 -29.31
CA SER A 528 -4.29 -12.46 -29.40
C SER A 528 -3.37 -12.91 -28.25
N PHE A 529 -3.44 -14.19 -27.89
CA PHE A 529 -2.49 -14.76 -26.92
C PHE A 529 -1.06 -14.78 -27.46
N ASP A 530 -0.85 -14.78 -28.78
CA ASP A 530 0.47 -14.63 -29.39
C ASP A 530 1.09 -13.28 -29.03
N HIS A 531 0.31 -12.20 -28.99
CA HIS A 531 0.79 -10.90 -28.48
C HIS A 531 1.18 -10.96 -26.99
N VAL A 532 0.47 -11.76 -26.17
CA VAL A 532 0.87 -11.98 -24.77
C VAL A 532 2.23 -12.67 -24.70
N LEU A 533 2.45 -13.69 -25.54
CA LEU A 533 3.74 -14.38 -25.64
C LEU A 533 4.86 -13.45 -26.14
N ASP A 534 4.58 -12.59 -27.12
CA ASP A 534 5.56 -11.61 -27.61
C ASP A 534 5.99 -10.65 -26.49
N VAL A 535 5.02 -10.10 -25.76
CA VAL A 535 5.30 -9.21 -24.64
C VAL A 535 6.09 -9.94 -23.54
N ALA A 536 5.75 -11.20 -23.26
CA ALA A 536 6.48 -12.03 -22.28
C ALA A 536 7.94 -12.24 -22.68
N ARG A 537 8.22 -12.48 -23.97
CA ARG A 537 9.58 -12.62 -24.53
C ARG A 537 10.38 -11.34 -24.36
N TRP A 538 9.79 -10.17 -24.69
CA TRP A 538 10.47 -8.88 -24.53
C TRP A 538 10.74 -8.54 -23.06
N VAL A 539 9.84 -8.91 -22.15
CA VAL A 539 10.11 -8.80 -20.71
C VAL A 539 11.30 -9.68 -20.32
N HIS A 540 11.30 -10.94 -20.78
CA HIS A 540 12.37 -11.90 -20.50
C HIS A 540 13.74 -11.42 -21.01
N GLU A 541 13.81 -10.91 -22.25
CA GLU A 541 15.04 -10.36 -22.83
C GLU A 541 15.63 -9.21 -21.98
N ILE A 542 14.77 -8.35 -21.41
CA ILE A 542 15.21 -7.29 -20.51
C ILE A 542 15.75 -7.87 -19.20
N LEU A 543 15.05 -8.84 -18.61
CA LEU A 543 15.44 -9.47 -17.36
C LEU A 543 16.75 -10.25 -17.48
N GLU A 544 16.91 -11.04 -18.55
CA GLU A 544 18.16 -11.76 -18.84
C GLU A 544 19.36 -10.81 -18.99
N ARG A 545 19.18 -9.71 -19.74
CA ARG A 545 20.23 -8.71 -19.97
C ARG A 545 20.77 -8.13 -18.65
N VAL A 546 19.95 -8.06 -17.62
CA VAL A 546 20.37 -7.57 -16.29
C VAL A 546 20.64 -8.69 -15.30
N GLY A 547 20.69 -9.95 -15.77
CA GLY A 547 21.01 -11.10 -14.91
C GLY A 547 19.93 -11.42 -13.88
N VAL A 548 18.66 -11.14 -14.17
CA VAL A 548 17.53 -11.44 -13.29
C VAL A 548 16.80 -12.68 -13.79
N HIS A 549 16.78 -13.73 -12.98
CA HIS A 549 16.03 -14.94 -13.27
C HIS A 549 14.54 -14.74 -13.04
N ALA A 550 13.72 -15.14 -13.99
CA ALA A 550 12.28 -15.00 -13.95
C ALA A 550 11.55 -16.28 -14.36
N PHE A 551 10.37 -16.47 -13.81
CA PHE A 551 9.58 -17.69 -13.92
C PHE A 551 8.21 -17.38 -14.51
N PRO A 552 7.92 -17.81 -15.76
CA PRO A 552 6.63 -17.58 -16.39
C PRO A 552 5.60 -18.61 -15.97
N LYS A 553 4.35 -18.20 -15.92
CA LYS A 553 3.19 -19.09 -15.80
C LYS A 553 1.97 -18.49 -16.49
N THR A 554 1.04 -19.33 -16.97
CA THR A 554 -0.26 -18.81 -17.44
C THR A 554 -1.01 -18.15 -16.28
N SER A 555 -1.86 -17.18 -16.58
CA SER A 555 -2.79 -16.66 -15.56
C SER A 555 -3.87 -17.69 -15.19
N GLY A 556 -4.06 -18.74 -16.02
CA GLY A 556 -5.19 -19.68 -15.97
C GLY A 556 -6.49 -19.07 -16.51
N SER A 557 -6.41 -17.88 -17.12
CA SER A 557 -7.44 -17.21 -17.87
C SER A 557 -6.86 -16.79 -19.24
N GLU A 558 -6.81 -15.50 -19.54
CA GLU A 558 -6.42 -14.99 -20.87
C GLU A 558 -4.95 -14.50 -20.93
N GLY A 559 -4.31 -14.30 -19.80
CA GLY A 559 -3.00 -13.64 -19.69
C GLY A 559 -1.87 -14.57 -19.23
N LEU A 560 -0.72 -13.95 -18.91
CA LEU A 560 0.49 -14.61 -18.43
C LEU A 560 1.11 -13.78 -17.31
N HIS A 561 1.67 -14.43 -16.29
CA HIS A 561 2.40 -13.80 -15.21
C HIS A 561 3.88 -14.16 -15.25
N ILE A 562 4.75 -13.21 -15.01
CA ILE A 562 6.20 -13.42 -14.91
C ILE A 562 6.63 -13.06 -13.50
N PHE A 563 7.08 -14.05 -12.72
CA PHE A 563 7.51 -13.89 -11.35
C PHE A 563 9.03 -13.78 -11.25
N VAL A 564 9.48 -12.92 -10.35
CA VAL A 564 10.89 -12.74 -10.00
C VAL A 564 11.03 -12.93 -8.49
N PRO A 565 11.73 -13.97 -8.02
CA PRO A 565 12.09 -14.11 -6.61
C PRO A 565 13.00 -12.96 -6.16
N LEU A 566 12.83 -12.49 -4.93
CA LEU A 566 13.54 -11.34 -4.38
C LEU A 566 14.48 -11.75 -3.25
N GLN A 567 15.57 -11.01 -3.09
CA GLN A 567 16.40 -11.12 -1.91
C GLN A 567 15.62 -10.74 -0.64
N PRO A 568 15.84 -11.45 0.49
CA PRO A 568 15.21 -11.13 1.76
C PRO A 568 15.40 -9.65 2.14
N GLY A 569 14.35 -9.03 2.68
CA GLY A 569 14.37 -7.63 3.09
C GLY A 569 14.11 -6.63 1.97
N THR A 570 13.87 -7.06 0.73
CA THR A 570 13.50 -6.17 -0.37
C THR A 570 12.12 -5.54 -0.11
N PRO A 571 11.98 -4.20 -0.04
CA PRO A 571 10.70 -3.58 0.20
C PRO A 571 9.79 -3.64 -1.04
N TYR A 572 8.46 -3.68 -0.83
CA TYR A 572 7.44 -3.67 -1.90
C TYR A 572 7.66 -2.57 -2.93
N GLN A 573 8.07 -1.39 -2.50
CA GLN A 573 8.28 -0.24 -3.39
C GLN A 573 9.44 -0.47 -4.37
N ALA A 574 10.51 -1.12 -3.94
CA ALA A 574 11.65 -1.43 -4.81
C ALA A 574 11.23 -2.44 -5.90
N GLY A 575 10.50 -3.49 -5.51
CA GLY A 575 9.95 -4.47 -6.43
C GLY A 575 8.98 -3.85 -7.45
N MET A 576 8.03 -3.04 -6.97
CA MET A 576 7.08 -2.34 -7.84
C MET A 576 7.79 -1.41 -8.83
N LEU A 577 8.79 -0.63 -8.37
CA LEU A 577 9.55 0.28 -9.21
C LEU A 577 10.33 -0.49 -10.29
N PHE A 578 10.97 -1.59 -9.93
CA PHE A 578 11.68 -2.45 -10.88
C PHE A 578 10.72 -2.95 -11.97
N CYS A 579 9.59 -3.54 -11.60
CA CYS A 579 8.58 -4.01 -12.54
C CYS A 579 8.02 -2.87 -13.41
N GLN A 580 7.83 -1.66 -12.84
CA GLN A 580 7.40 -0.48 -13.59
C GLN A 580 8.41 -0.07 -14.66
N ILE A 581 9.70 -0.10 -14.34
CA ILE A 581 10.76 0.25 -15.30
C ILE A 581 10.75 -0.75 -16.45
N VAL A 582 10.75 -2.06 -16.17
CA VAL A 582 10.70 -3.12 -17.19
C VAL A 582 9.45 -2.96 -18.06
N ALA A 583 8.26 -2.83 -17.45
CA ALA A 583 7.01 -2.64 -18.18
C ALA A 583 7.02 -1.40 -19.08
N THR A 584 7.59 -0.29 -18.59
CA THR A 584 7.70 0.97 -19.35
C THR A 584 8.67 0.81 -20.53
N MET A 585 9.78 0.11 -20.35
CA MET A 585 10.74 -0.17 -21.45
C MET A 585 10.07 -0.97 -22.55
N VAL A 586 9.34 -2.04 -22.22
CA VAL A 586 8.61 -2.86 -23.20
C VAL A 586 7.54 -2.04 -23.93
N ALA A 587 6.70 -1.29 -23.20
CA ALA A 587 5.65 -0.48 -23.82
C ALA A 587 6.21 0.67 -24.69
N THR A 588 7.38 1.20 -24.35
CA THR A 588 8.04 2.25 -25.15
C THR A 588 8.64 1.66 -26.43
N ALA A 589 9.24 0.47 -26.36
CA ALA A 589 9.81 -0.21 -27.52
C ALA A 589 8.73 -0.76 -28.48
N HIS A 590 7.59 -1.21 -27.94
CA HIS A 590 6.52 -1.88 -28.67
C HIS A 590 5.13 -1.23 -28.48
N PRO A 591 4.95 0.08 -28.78
CA PRO A 591 3.75 0.85 -28.40
C PRO A 591 2.47 0.46 -29.16
N LYS A 592 2.58 -0.40 -30.17
CA LYS A 592 1.44 -0.96 -30.91
C LYS A 592 0.87 -2.22 -30.27
N VAL A 593 1.67 -2.91 -29.46
CA VAL A 593 1.33 -4.21 -28.87
C VAL A 593 1.25 -4.13 -27.34
N ALA A 594 2.13 -3.38 -26.68
CA ALA A 594 2.21 -3.28 -25.24
C ALA A 594 1.83 -1.87 -24.73
N THR A 595 1.19 -1.80 -23.56
CA THR A 595 0.83 -0.54 -22.92
C THR A 595 0.99 -0.63 -21.40
N VAL A 596 1.37 0.47 -20.77
CA VAL A 596 1.31 0.68 -19.32
C VAL A 596 0.19 1.66 -18.93
N GLU A 597 -0.70 1.98 -19.87
CA GLU A 597 -1.85 2.87 -19.60
C GLU A 597 -2.80 2.22 -18.59
N ARG A 598 -2.98 2.89 -17.46
CA ARG A 598 -3.76 2.35 -16.32
C ARG A 598 -5.27 2.47 -16.53
N ALA A 599 -5.70 3.52 -17.22
CA ALA A 599 -7.12 3.75 -17.47
C ALA A 599 -7.64 2.82 -18.56
N VAL A 600 -8.48 1.85 -18.19
CA VAL A 600 -9.02 0.83 -19.11
C VAL A 600 -9.63 1.46 -20.38
N GLY A 601 -10.39 2.56 -20.22
CA GLY A 601 -11.03 3.26 -21.36
C GLY A 601 -10.05 4.00 -22.28
N LYS A 602 -8.76 4.13 -21.91
CA LYS A 602 -7.71 4.74 -22.75
C LYS A 602 -6.79 3.71 -23.40
N ARG A 603 -6.90 2.44 -22.99
CA ARG A 603 -6.12 1.35 -23.59
C ARG A 603 -6.61 1.10 -24.99
N LYS A 604 -5.68 0.99 -25.93
CA LYS A 604 -6.03 0.65 -27.32
C LYS A 604 -6.48 -0.81 -27.39
N PRO A 605 -7.59 -1.13 -28.09
CA PRO A 605 -7.95 -2.52 -28.37
C PRO A 605 -6.79 -3.28 -29.02
N GLY A 606 -6.66 -4.57 -28.71
CA GLY A 606 -5.61 -5.41 -29.26
C GLY A 606 -4.23 -5.25 -28.61
N THR A 607 -4.08 -4.39 -27.58
CA THR A 607 -2.82 -4.26 -26.82
C THR A 607 -2.81 -5.13 -25.57
N ILE A 608 -1.62 -5.40 -25.05
CA ILE A 608 -1.38 -6.09 -23.79
C ILE A 608 -1.06 -5.03 -22.73
N TYR A 609 -1.81 -5.02 -21.67
CA TYR A 609 -1.49 -4.19 -20.50
C TYR A 609 -0.44 -4.90 -19.65
N VAL A 610 0.72 -4.26 -19.50
CA VAL A 610 1.83 -4.76 -18.68
C VAL A 610 1.65 -4.20 -17.26
N ASP A 611 0.93 -4.96 -16.41
CA ASP A 611 0.59 -4.53 -15.06
C ASP A 611 1.72 -4.85 -14.08
N TYR A 612 2.25 -3.80 -13.45
CA TYR A 612 3.24 -3.85 -12.38
C TYR A 612 2.65 -3.52 -11.00
N LEU A 613 1.37 -3.14 -10.94
CA LEU A 613 0.71 -2.64 -9.73
C LEU A 613 0.24 -3.73 -8.79
N GLN A 614 0.31 -4.98 -9.23
CA GLN A 614 0.09 -6.12 -8.34
C GLN A 614 1.16 -6.18 -7.23
N ASN A 615 2.31 -5.52 -7.41
CA ASN A 615 3.41 -5.46 -6.45
C ASN A 615 3.24 -4.38 -5.37
N ILE A 616 2.01 -4.05 -5.00
CA ILE A 616 1.67 -3.17 -3.88
C ILE A 616 1.30 -4.03 -2.68
N GLU A 617 1.75 -3.65 -1.48
CA GLU A 617 1.42 -4.35 -0.25
C GLU A 617 -0.10 -4.59 -0.10
N GLY A 618 -0.47 -5.80 0.32
CA GLY A 618 -1.87 -6.21 0.44
C GLY A 618 -2.56 -6.59 -0.87
N LYS A 619 -1.87 -6.50 -2.02
CA LYS A 619 -2.36 -7.04 -3.29
C LYS A 619 -2.05 -8.53 -3.40
N THR A 620 -2.86 -9.20 -4.21
CA THR A 620 -2.75 -10.64 -4.44
C THR A 620 -2.80 -10.95 -5.92
N LEU A 621 -2.19 -12.07 -6.28
CA LEU A 621 -2.26 -12.63 -7.63
C LEU A 621 -2.42 -14.15 -7.49
N ALA A 622 -3.18 -14.78 -8.40
CA ALA A 622 -3.33 -16.22 -8.38
C ALA A 622 -1.95 -16.91 -8.44
N CYS A 623 -1.70 -17.78 -7.46
CA CYS A 623 -0.41 -18.47 -7.38
C CYS A 623 -0.29 -19.62 -8.39
N ALA A 624 0.92 -20.18 -8.52
CA ALA A 624 1.15 -21.34 -9.34
C ALA A 624 0.25 -22.53 -8.92
N TYR A 625 -0.26 -23.27 -9.88
CA TYR A 625 -1.19 -24.40 -9.72
C TYR A 625 -2.57 -24.03 -9.16
N SER A 626 -2.90 -22.76 -9.01
CA SER A 626 -4.24 -22.31 -8.64
C SER A 626 -5.23 -22.51 -9.79
N ALA A 627 -6.39 -23.13 -9.53
CA ALA A 627 -7.50 -23.13 -10.49
C ALA A 627 -8.06 -21.71 -10.66
N ARG A 628 -8.74 -21.44 -11.78
CA ARG A 628 -9.29 -20.13 -12.10
C ARG A 628 -10.74 -20.20 -12.54
N GLY A 629 -11.45 -19.11 -12.37
CA GLY A 629 -12.84 -18.96 -12.80
C GLY A 629 -12.99 -18.68 -14.30
N SER A 630 -12.05 -19.11 -15.14
CA SER A 630 -12.20 -19.10 -16.61
C SER A 630 -13.20 -20.15 -17.09
N ALA A 631 -13.87 -19.93 -18.22
CA ALA A 631 -14.92 -20.82 -18.70
C ALA A 631 -14.44 -22.29 -18.93
N PHE A 632 -13.13 -22.46 -19.23
CA PHE A 632 -12.51 -23.76 -19.49
C PHE A 632 -11.90 -24.44 -18.25
N ALA A 633 -12.19 -23.96 -17.04
CA ALA A 633 -11.61 -24.44 -15.76
C ALA A 633 -10.07 -24.42 -15.77
N GLY A 634 -9.50 -23.29 -16.22
CA GLY A 634 -8.07 -23.12 -16.40
C GLY A 634 -7.31 -23.13 -15.08
N VAL A 635 -6.02 -23.44 -15.18
CA VAL A 635 -5.08 -23.46 -14.06
C VAL A 635 -3.93 -22.50 -14.35
N SER A 636 -3.53 -21.76 -13.34
CA SER A 636 -2.34 -20.89 -13.37
C SER A 636 -1.09 -21.75 -13.37
N THR A 637 -0.64 -22.16 -14.57
CA THR A 637 0.32 -23.25 -14.79
C THR A 637 1.72 -22.71 -15.09
N PRO A 638 2.75 -23.13 -14.32
CA PRO A 638 4.14 -22.84 -14.64
C PRO A 638 4.55 -23.33 -16.02
N LEU A 639 5.33 -22.50 -16.71
CA LEU A 639 5.86 -22.74 -18.05
C LEU A 639 7.39 -22.68 -18.04
N THR A 640 8.02 -23.38 -18.99
CA THR A 640 9.40 -23.06 -19.35
C THR A 640 9.44 -21.88 -20.33
N TRP A 641 10.59 -21.21 -20.41
CA TRP A 641 10.76 -20.17 -21.43
C TRP A 641 10.73 -20.74 -22.85
N ASP A 642 11.16 -21.98 -23.07
CA ASP A 642 11.01 -22.66 -24.36
C ASP A 642 9.54 -22.81 -24.78
N GLU A 643 8.63 -23.07 -23.83
CA GLU A 643 7.19 -23.11 -24.08
C GLU A 643 6.62 -21.72 -24.41
N VAL A 644 7.12 -20.65 -23.76
CA VAL A 644 6.74 -19.27 -24.08
C VAL A 644 7.24 -18.88 -25.49
N HIS A 645 8.37 -19.43 -25.92
CA HIS A 645 8.85 -19.28 -27.31
C HIS A 645 8.10 -20.18 -28.31
N GLY A 646 7.37 -21.16 -27.82
CA GLY A 646 6.53 -22.05 -28.63
C GLY A 646 5.11 -21.53 -28.88
N HIS A 647 4.15 -22.45 -28.96
CA HIS A 647 2.73 -22.16 -29.28
C HIS A 647 1.79 -22.67 -28.21
N VAL A 648 2.04 -22.26 -26.93
CA VAL A 648 1.12 -22.59 -25.83
C VAL A 648 -0.15 -21.76 -25.93
N ARG A 649 -1.25 -22.33 -25.39
CA ARG A 649 -2.54 -21.66 -25.24
C ARG A 649 -3.06 -21.90 -23.82
N PRO A 650 -3.74 -20.94 -23.20
CA PRO A 650 -4.26 -21.09 -21.84
C PRO A 650 -5.18 -22.30 -21.65
N GLU A 651 -5.98 -22.63 -22.67
CA GLU A 651 -6.96 -23.73 -22.67
C GLU A 651 -6.31 -25.12 -22.58
N MET A 652 -5.01 -25.23 -22.87
CA MET A 652 -4.23 -26.47 -22.69
C MET A 652 -4.07 -26.84 -21.21
N PHE A 653 -4.23 -25.88 -20.31
CA PHE A 653 -3.92 -26.01 -18.87
C PHE A 653 -5.18 -25.89 -18.03
N THR A 654 -5.85 -27.01 -17.80
CA THR A 654 -7.10 -27.12 -17.05
C THR A 654 -6.90 -27.96 -15.79
N ILE A 655 -7.90 -28.01 -14.89
CA ILE A 655 -7.88 -28.90 -13.72
C ILE A 655 -7.74 -30.38 -14.09
N ASP A 656 -8.02 -30.76 -15.36
CA ASP A 656 -7.89 -32.14 -15.85
C ASP A 656 -6.51 -32.40 -16.46
N THR A 657 -5.89 -31.42 -17.09
CA THR A 657 -4.67 -31.62 -17.91
C THR A 657 -3.37 -31.34 -17.13
N VAL A 658 -3.43 -30.51 -16.08
CA VAL A 658 -2.24 -30.09 -15.34
C VAL A 658 -1.63 -31.24 -14.52
N LEU A 659 -2.43 -32.13 -13.93
CA LEU A 659 -1.91 -33.28 -13.17
C LEU A 659 -1.09 -34.25 -14.05
N PRO A 660 -1.57 -34.71 -15.23
CA PRO A 660 -0.74 -35.48 -16.17
C PRO A 660 0.52 -34.76 -16.58
N ARG A 661 0.44 -33.44 -16.88
CA ARG A 661 1.59 -32.63 -17.22
C ARG A 661 2.65 -32.61 -16.12
N VAL A 662 2.25 -32.39 -14.88
CA VAL A 662 3.17 -32.41 -13.74
C VAL A 662 3.91 -33.74 -13.60
N ALA A 663 3.24 -34.86 -13.83
CA ALA A 663 3.85 -36.19 -13.83
C ALA A 663 4.88 -36.36 -14.97
N GLU A 664 4.76 -35.60 -16.04
CA GLU A 664 5.67 -35.62 -17.20
C GLU A 664 6.86 -34.67 -17.04
N VAL A 665 6.60 -33.39 -16.68
CA VAL A 665 7.62 -32.34 -16.67
C VAL A 665 8.16 -32.01 -15.29
N GLY A 666 7.55 -32.53 -14.23
CA GLY A 666 7.89 -32.23 -12.83
C GLY A 666 7.34 -30.90 -12.33
N ASP A 667 7.80 -30.46 -11.15
CA ASP A 667 7.44 -29.15 -10.58
C ASP A 667 8.31 -28.03 -11.16
N LEU A 668 7.82 -27.37 -12.17
CA LEU A 668 8.50 -26.22 -12.79
C LEU A 668 8.54 -24.98 -11.88
N TRP A 669 7.78 -24.99 -10.76
CA TRP A 669 7.78 -23.88 -9.80
C TRP A 669 8.77 -24.10 -8.64
N ALA A 670 9.31 -25.32 -8.49
CA ALA A 670 10.28 -25.64 -7.43
C ALA A 670 11.48 -24.67 -7.40
N PRO A 671 12.07 -24.26 -8.55
CA PRO A 671 13.21 -23.36 -8.55
C PRO A 671 12.93 -21.97 -7.96
N THR A 672 11.67 -21.51 -7.87
CA THR A 672 11.36 -20.24 -7.21
C THR A 672 11.54 -20.30 -5.69
N ARG A 673 11.53 -21.51 -5.13
CA ARG A 673 11.75 -21.79 -3.71
C ARG A 673 13.23 -22.12 -3.50
N GLY A 674 13.91 -21.37 -2.65
CA GLY A 674 15.34 -21.55 -2.37
C GLY A 674 16.27 -20.88 -3.39
N HIS A 675 15.75 -20.00 -4.22
CA HIS A 675 16.54 -19.09 -5.04
C HIS A 675 17.10 -17.95 -4.15
N ASP A 676 18.36 -17.54 -4.37
CA ASP A 676 18.98 -16.43 -3.63
C ASP A 676 18.26 -15.09 -3.84
N GLY A 677 17.32 -15.05 -4.78
CA GLY A 677 16.55 -13.86 -5.13
C GLY A 677 17.33 -12.85 -5.97
N ALA A 678 16.60 -11.98 -6.63
CA ALA A 678 17.18 -10.94 -7.47
C ALA A 678 17.68 -9.76 -6.64
N ASP A 679 18.93 -9.35 -6.89
CA ASP A 679 19.45 -8.04 -6.50
C ASP A 679 18.86 -6.97 -7.43
N LEU A 680 17.75 -6.36 -7.01
CA LEU A 680 17.06 -5.36 -7.82
C LEU A 680 17.87 -4.06 -7.99
N LEU A 681 18.69 -3.67 -7.01
CA LEU A 681 19.51 -2.47 -7.10
C LEU A 681 20.59 -2.65 -8.15
N GLY A 682 21.36 -3.74 -8.08
CA GLY A 682 22.36 -4.06 -9.10
C GLY A 682 21.75 -4.28 -10.49
N ALA A 683 20.56 -4.86 -10.59
CA ALA A 683 19.84 -4.99 -11.86
C ALA A 683 19.44 -3.62 -12.44
N LEU A 684 18.98 -2.67 -11.62
CA LEU A 684 18.66 -1.31 -12.05
C LEU A 684 19.90 -0.52 -12.50
N GLU A 685 21.04 -0.71 -11.85
CA GLU A 685 22.33 -0.12 -12.26
C GLU A 685 22.74 -0.62 -13.64
N ARG A 686 22.63 -1.94 -13.89
CA ARG A 686 22.90 -2.54 -15.22
C ARG A 686 21.97 -1.99 -16.32
N LEU A 687 20.68 -1.75 -16.01
CA LEU A 687 19.76 -1.09 -16.94
C LEU A 687 20.16 0.36 -17.25
N GLY A 688 20.75 1.07 -16.29
CA GLY A 688 21.22 2.45 -16.46
C GLY A 688 22.49 2.54 -17.31
N THR A 689 23.39 1.56 -17.24
CA THR A 689 24.66 1.54 -17.97
C THR A 689 24.54 1.04 -19.41
N SER A 690 23.47 0.31 -19.76
CA SER A 690 23.23 -0.23 -21.12
C SER A 690 22.75 0.82 -22.14
N ARG A 691 22.76 2.10 -21.82
CA ARG A 691 22.45 3.24 -22.72
C ARG A 691 23.72 3.95 -23.24
N GLY A 692 24.79 3.19 -23.47
CA GLY A 692 26.01 3.66 -24.16
C GLY A 692 26.06 3.17 -25.59
#